data_2097c2cc9d51c95c5f45acdf72327879
#
_entry.id   2097c2cc9d51c95c5f45acdf72327879
#
_cell.length_a   1.000
_cell.length_b   1.000
_cell.length_c   1.000
_cell.angle_alpha   90.00
_cell.angle_beta   90.00
_cell.angle_gamma   90.00
#
_symmetry.space_group_name_H-M   'P 1'
#
loop_
_entity.id
_entity.type
_entity.pdbx_description
1 polymer ?
#
loop_
_entity_poly.entity_id
_entity_poly.type
_entity_poly.pdbx_seq_one_letter_code
_entity_poly.pdbx_strand_id
1 'polypeptide(L)'
;MRSLQILIFGFIIASCSSKNSDNAKHVNPFIGTGAHGHTFPGATSSFGMVQLSPDTRIEGWDGCSGYHYSDSIIYGFSHTHLSGTGIGDYCDLLLMPTMGDVCFNNGYINSKENNYSSIFKKENEFASAGFYQVLLDKYDIDCKLTTTKRVGLHEYTFKDKNLIPSMVLDLEHRDILLDWDINVVNSKEIEGKRISKSWADEQHFYFHMEVSDDFEFTFNKEKKPTKIFLSFKNLKNNKLMVKVGISTVSSENANVNLKSEAPSWDFEEYIKKSKEDWNSALSKIDISSKNDSLKEIFYTSLYHTMIAPNLISDVNGDFLGTDLKIHNDSIANYTVFSLWDTFRSTHPLYNLIERKKTSSFLNTFLNQYNYGGQLPIWELSANYTGCMIGYHVVSVILDAYVKSIDFKNYDELYTAMKHISNRNKLGITEFKSKGYISSFEEPESVSKTLEYSYNDWCIYKMAQIFNDSIAMGSYLERSQSYKNLFNSNSGLMQPKTNGNWKTGFIPSEVNYNYTEANSWQYSFFVPHDIEGLVKIHGGKKNFENKLNELFTVNSDLAGRQQADITGLIGQYAHGNEPSHHMSYLYNMIGNSSQSQMMVNKILNEMYSAQPGGVVGNEDCGQMSAWYVLSSIGLFDVNPGDPYYIINTPLFDEVTLNLENENKFKIKCNGGNDESFIYIKSVKLNGKDLNRNYLHIDEILLGGTLTIEKSNEPSKWASLNFYKTEISSDYTILVIPRIISNSNTFKDSIEIKIEAQDAQEIFYKKSNDSVYSIYQSPFYLFNTDTIFCYSKSNDKKSKIESAYFLKFNNNKTIKLKTMYSNQYDAGGKNALVDGLRGPNNYLTGRWQGFQAKNFESIVDLGTIENISYLNIGAIQDVRSWIWLPKKVDFSSSLDGENFNAISSVNHSISDNTSESVVNQFGLELKKPIKARYIKVNAENYGLCPEWHLGKGGKSWLFFDEITIR
;
A
#
# COMPACT_ATOMS: atom_id res chain seq x y z
N MET A 1 -48.78 31.51 -67.02
CA MET A 1 -48.94 31.34 -65.56
C MET A 1 -48.59 29.89 -65.22
N ARG A 2 -47.46 29.70 -64.70
CA ARG A 2 -47.00 28.36 -64.22
C ARG A 2 -46.89 28.42 -62.68
N SER A 3 -47.68 27.61 -61.98
CA SER A 3 -47.71 27.45 -60.53
C SER A 3 -46.53 26.64 -60.11
N LEU A 4 -45.72 27.21 -59.22
CA LEU A 4 -44.59 26.51 -58.55
C LEU A 4 -45.10 25.90 -57.23
N GLN A 5 -45.18 24.59 -57.15
CA GLN A 5 -45.45 23.88 -55.90
C GLN A 5 -44.15 23.66 -55.19
N ILE A 6 -44.00 24.27 -53.99
CA ILE A 6 -42.88 24.06 -53.05
C ILE A 6 -43.24 22.84 -52.16
N LEU A 7 -42.49 21.75 -52.31
CA LEU A 7 -42.58 20.60 -51.43
C LEU A 7 -41.68 20.89 -50.22
N ILE A 8 -42.29 21.10 -49.05
CA ILE A 8 -41.55 21.17 -47.77
C ILE A 8 -41.29 19.72 -47.29
N PHE A 9 -40.04 19.25 -47.40
CA PHE A 9 -39.59 18.04 -46.74
C PHE A 9 -39.32 18.38 -45.26
N GLY A 10 -40.23 17.97 -44.39
CA GLY A 10 -40.02 17.97 -42.95
C GLY A 10 -39.01 16.89 -42.57
N PHE A 11 -37.77 17.26 -42.24
CA PHE A 11 -36.85 16.36 -41.53
C PHE A 11 -37.34 16.21 -40.10
N ILE A 12 -37.95 15.06 -39.80
CA ILE A 12 -38.16 14.62 -38.42
C ILE A 12 -36.80 14.13 -37.94
N ILE A 13 -36.06 14.99 -37.19
CA ILE A 13 -34.93 14.57 -36.41
C ILE A 13 -35.51 13.75 -35.25
N ALA A 14 -35.55 12.42 -35.42
CA ALA A 14 -35.73 11.52 -34.30
C ALA A 14 -34.49 11.61 -33.42
N SER A 15 -34.52 12.49 -32.44
CA SER A 15 -33.60 12.48 -31.32
C SER A 15 -33.81 11.14 -30.59
N CYS A 16 -32.97 10.15 -30.90
CA CYS A 16 -32.78 9.00 -30.01
C CYS A 16 -32.12 9.52 -28.75
N SER A 17 -32.90 9.97 -27.77
CA SER A 17 -32.42 10.05 -26.43
C SER A 17 -32.09 8.62 -25.99
N SER A 18 -30.84 8.22 -26.03
CA SER A 18 -30.35 7.08 -25.24
C SER A 18 -30.83 7.33 -23.80
N LYS A 19 -31.71 6.47 -23.28
CA LYS A 19 -31.97 6.45 -21.84
C LYS A 19 -30.62 6.22 -21.19
N ASN A 20 -29.99 7.27 -20.63
CA ASN A 20 -28.83 7.10 -19.77
C ASN A 20 -29.27 6.17 -18.63
N SER A 21 -28.57 5.07 -18.47
CA SER A 21 -28.80 4.15 -17.36
C SER A 21 -28.57 4.92 -16.05
N ASP A 22 -29.49 4.78 -15.09
CA ASP A 22 -29.33 5.39 -13.76
C ASP A 22 -28.49 4.44 -12.89
N ASN A 23 -27.19 4.32 -13.20
CA ASN A 23 -26.27 3.39 -12.53
C ASN A 23 -25.90 3.87 -11.13
N ALA A 24 -25.88 5.17 -10.88
CA ALA A 24 -25.62 5.79 -9.57
C ALA A 24 -26.60 5.34 -8.47
N LYS A 25 -27.82 4.94 -8.84
CA LYS A 25 -28.81 4.41 -7.87
C LYS A 25 -28.39 3.07 -7.22
N HIS A 26 -27.45 2.36 -7.82
CA HIS A 26 -26.94 1.07 -7.31
C HIS A 26 -25.70 1.24 -6.43
N VAL A 27 -25.16 2.45 -6.32
CA VAL A 27 -24.00 2.71 -5.44
C VAL A 27 -24.46 2.77 -3.99
N ASN A 28 -23.84 1.95 -3.16
CA ASN A 28 -24.00 1.96 -1.71
C ASN A 28 -22.64 2.30 -1.04
N PRO A 29 -22.39 3.58 -0.73
CA PRO A 29 -21.11 3.98 -0.16
C PRO A 29 -20.82 3.41 1.24
N PHE A 30 -21.76 2.72 1.87
CA PHE A 30 -21.50 2.02 3.13
C PHE A 30 -20.73 0.70 2.96
N ILE A 31 -20.65 0.10 1.78
CA ILE A 31 -19.83 -1.08 1.53
C ILE A 31 -18.36 -0.71 1.74
N GLY A 32 -17.65 -1.46 2.58
CA GLY A 32 -16.27 -1.21 2.96
C GLY A 32 -16.09 -0.27 4.16
N THR A 33 -17.15 0.31 4.72
CA THR A 33 -17.06 1.19 5.91
C THR A 33 -17.08 0.44 7.23
N GLY A 34 -17.30 -0.86 7.20
CA GLY A 34 -17.22 -1.76 8.36
C GLY A 34 -16.05 -2.73 8.24
N ALA A 35 -15.81 -3.51 9.28
CA ALA A 35 -14.64 -4.38 9.40
C ALA A 35 -13.33 -3.60 9.10
N HIS A 36 -12.56 -3.99 8.10
CA HIS A 36 -11.25 -3.42 7.76
C HIS A 36 -11.20 -2.83 6.33
N GLY A 37 -12.35 -2.46 5.76
CA GLY A 37 -12.38 -1.90 4.40
C GLY A 37 -11.86 -0.46 4.31
N HIS A 38 -11.93 0.30 5.38
CA HIS A 38 -11.43 1.68 5.53
C HIS A 38 -11.96 2.68 4.48
N THR A 39 -13.19 2.46 3.97
CA THR A 39 -13.86 3.43 3.11
C THR A 39 -14.72 4.40 3.92
N PHE A 40 -15.25 5.43 3.29
CA PHE A 40 -16.13 6.43 3.91
C PHE A 40 -17.43 6.61 3.12
N PRO A 41 -18.57 6.94 3.76
CA PRO A 41 -19.86 7.03 3.08
C PRO A 41 -20.18 8.43 2.53
N GLY A 42 -19.30 9.41 2.74
CA GLY A 42 -19.57 10.81 2.43
C GLY A 42 -19.67 11.13 0.95
N ALA A 43 -20.03 12.37 0.66
CA ALA A 43 -20.15 12.86 -0.71
C ALA A 43 -18.77 13.14 -1.31
N THR A 44 -18.56 12.68 -2.54
CA THR A 44 -17.37 13.01 -3.35
C THR A 44 -17.73 13.00 -4.83
N SER A 45 -16.97 13.67 -5.68
CA SER A 45 -17.05 13.56 -7.12
C SER A 45 -15.94 12.66 -7.67
N SER A 46 -16.11 12.07 -8.86
CA SER A 46 -15.10 11.18 -9.43
C SER A 46 -13.75 11.87 -9.55
N PHE A 47 -12.72 11.29 -8.93
CA PHE A 47 -11.36 11.83 -8.84
C PHE A 47 -11.31 13.28 -8.33
N GLY A 48 -12.24 13.67 -7.44
CA GLY A 48 -12.34 15.02 -6.92
C GLY A 48 -11.27 15.35 -5.89
N MET A 49 -11.08 16.65 -5.62
CA MET A 49 -10.23 17.17 -4.54
C MET A 49 -10.95 17.06 -3.19
N VAL A 50 -12.29 17.12 -3.17
CA VAL A 50 -13.11 17.09 -1.95
C VAL A 50 -13.68 15.68 -1.72
N GLN A 51 -13.49 15.19 -0.50
CA GLN A 51 -14.16 14.02 0.06
C GLN A 51 -14.86 14.50 1.35
N LEU A 52 -16.13 14.89 1.24
CA LEU A 52 -16.90 15.48 2.33
C LEU A 52 -17.67 14.40 3.08
N SER A 53 -17.18 14.01 4.26
CA SER A 53 -17.71 12.86 4.99
C SER A 53 -17.84 13.14 6.49
N PRO A 54 -18.74 12.42 7.20
CA PRO A 54 -18.77 12.45 8.66
C PRO A 54 -17.53 11.77 9.25
N ASP A 55 -17.03 12.34 10.35
CA ASP A 55 -15.99 11.76 11.18
C ASP A 55 -16.60 11.14 12.44
N THR A 56 -16.45 9.82 12.58
CA THR A 56 -16.96 9.04 13.71
C THR A 56 -15.88 8.43 14.55
N ARG A 57 -14.64 8.29 13.98
CA ARG A 57 -13.48 7.71 14.63
C ARG A 57 -12.21 8.43 14.18
N ILE A 58 -11.39 8.87 15.11
CA ILE A 58 -10.21 9.69 14.85
C ILE A 58 -8.90 9.01 15.22
N GLU A 59 -8.94 7.82 15.81
CA GLU A 59 -7.77 7.03 16.18
C GLU A 59 -8.00 5.54 15.93
N GLY A 60 -6.91 4.79 15.87
CA GLY A 60 -6.91 3.33 15.69
C GLY A 60 -6.98 2.90 14.24
N TRP A 61 -6.70 1.61 14.01
CA TRP A 61 -6.64 1.00 12.69
C TRP A 61 -7.91 1.23 11.87
N ASP A 62 -9.08 0.89 12.43
CA ASP A 62 -10.35 1.04 11.73
C ASP A 62 -10.86 2.50 11.67
N GLY A 63 -10.07 3.46 12.15
CA GLY A 63 -10.35 4.90 12.07
C GLY A 63 -9.65 5.61 10.93
N CYS A 64 -8.93 4.89 10.06
CA CYS A 64 -8.08 5.49 9.02
C CYS A 64 -8.84 6.43 8.09
N SER A 65 -10.03 6.05 7.63
CA SER A 65 -10.88 6.90 6.77
C SER A 65 -11.71 7.96 7.51
N GLY A 66 -11.59 8.08 8.84
CA GLY A 66 -12.40 9.00 9.65
C GLY A 66 -13.79 8.44 10.02
N TYR A 67 -14.30 7.43 9.35
CA TYR A 67 -15.61 6.84 9.58
C TYR A 67 -15.52 5.32 9.78
N HIS A 68 -16.32 4.80 10.72
CA HIS A 68 -16.56 3.36 10.81
C HIS A 68 -18.03 3.06 11.10
N TYR A 69 -18.62 2.11 10.37
CA TYR A 69 -20.05 1.81 10.40
C TYR A 69 -20.59 1.42 11.78
N SER A 70 -19.77 0.83 12.65
CA SER A 70 -20.19 0.44 14.01
C SER A 70 -20.33 1.62 14.98
N ASP A 71 -19.88 2.80 14.60
CA ASP A 71 -19.90 3.98 15.48
C ASP A 71 -21.30 4.62 15.55
N SER A 72 -21.54 5.35 16.63
CA SER A 72 -22.81 6.02 16.92
C SER A 72 -22.66 7.50 17.31
N ILE A 73 -21.43 8.04 17.16
CA ILE A 73 -21.10 9.44 17.47
C ILE A 73 -20.47 10.07 16.24
N ILE A 74 -20.95 11.23 15.83
CA ILE A 74 -20.35 12.09 14.83
C ILE A 74 -19.68 13.26 15.53
N TYR A 75 -18.39 13.50 15.22
CA TYR A 75 -17.61 14.64 15.69
C TYR A 75 -17.74 15.87 14.79
N GLY A 76 -18.11 15.65 13.53
CA GLY A 76 -18.36 16.68 12.52
C GLY A 76 -18.22 16.11 11.11
N PHE A 77 -18.08 17.00 10.15
CA PHE A 77 -17.93 16.70 8.73
C PHE A 77 -16.66 17.37 8.21
N SER A 78 -15.65 16.60 7.84
CA SER A 78 -14.41 17.11 7.26
C SER A 78 -14.38 16.98 5.73
N HIS A 79 -13.45 17.72 5.07
CA HIS A 79 -13.49 17.94 3.62
C HIS A 79 -12.56 17.04 2.83
N THR A 80 -11.69 16.30 3.50
CA THR A 80 -10.74 15.37 2.88
C THR A 80 -10.71 14.04 3.63
N HIS A 81 -10.72 12.92 2.89
CA HIS A 81 -10.65 11.57 3.45
C HIS A 81 -9.85 10.67 2.53
N LEU A 82 -9.04 9.77 3.09
CA LEU A 82 -8.43 8.67 2.34
C LEU A 82 -9.41 7.51 2.22
N SER A 83 -9.43 6.86 1.07
CA SER A 83 -10.30 5.71 0.80
C SER A 83 -9.51 4.42 0.83
N GLY A 84 -9.81 3.56 1.80
CA GLY A 84 -9.28 2.21 1.86
C GLY A 84 -7.85 2.06 2.39
N THR A 85 -7.21 3.12 2.86
CA THR A 85 -5.82 3.06 3.31
C THR A 85 -5.70 2.62 4.77
N GLY A 86 -4.58 1.96 5.10
CA GLY A 86 -4.21 1.61 6.48
C GLY A 86 -3.59 2.76 7.28
N ILE A 87 -3.69 4.00 6.82
CA ILE A 87 -3.15 5.20 7.46
C ILE A 87 -4.21 6.30 7.53
N GLY A 88 -4.14 7.11 8.56
CA GLY A 88 -5.15 8.10 8.87
C GLY A 88 -4.70 9.52 8.69
N ASP A 89 -4.23 9.91 7.50
CA ASP A 89 -4.02 11.30 7.13
C ASP A 89 -5.33 11.94 6.66
N TYR A 90 -5.34 13.26 6.45
CA TYR A 90 -6.50 14.03 6.01
C TYR A 90 -7.49 14.35 7.14
N CYS A 91 -8.80 14.33 6.85
CA CYS A 91 -9.86 14.86 7.72
C CYS A 91 -9.65 16.35 8.02
N ASP A 92 -9.29 17.13 6.99
CA ASP A 92 -9.02 18.57 7.10
C ASP A 92 -10.31 19.37 7.21
N LEU A 93 -10.25 20.44 8.00
CA LEU A 93 -11.32 21.41 8.20
C LEU A 93 -12.65 20.75 8.56
N LEU A 94 -12.81 20.45 9.84
CA LEU A 94 -14.06 19.92 10.37
C LEU A 94 -15.09 21.03 10.58
N LEU A 95 -16.31 20.80 10.09
CA LEU A 95 -17.49 21.63 10.42
C LEU A 95 -18.48 20.77 11.21
N MET A 96 -18.98 21.31 12.33
CA MET A 96 -20.01 20.65 13.14
C MET A 96 -21.15 21.64 13.45
N PRO A 97 -22.36 21.45 12.87
CA PRO A 97 -23.52 22.23 13.23
C PRO A 97 -23.99 21.86 14.65
N THR A 98 -24.34 22.88 15.44
CA THR A 98 -24.71 22.76 16.84
C THR A 98 -25.87 23.70 17.19
N MET A 99 -26.35 23.66 18.41
CA MET A 99 -27.37 24.57 18.94
C MET A 99 -26.93 25.13 20.29
N GLY A 100 -27.18 26.43 20.52
CA GLY A 100 -27.03 27.06 21.82
C GLY A 100 -25.64 27.60 22.13
N ASP A 101 -25.10 27.28 23.31
CA ASP A 101 -23.93 27.93 23.89
C ASP A 101 -22.60 27.53 23.24
N VAL A 102 -21.60 28.42 23.34
CA VAL A 102 -20.24 28.20 22.84
C VAL A 102 -19.62 26.94 23.46
N CYS A 103 -19.16 26.04 22.61
CA CYS A 103 -18.46 24.81 23.00
C CYS A 103 -17.34 24.48 22.03
N PHE A 104 -16.13 24.19 22.52
CA PHE A 104 -14.95 23.84 21.75
C PHE A 104 -14.41 22.45 22.03
N ASN A 105 -14.98 21.73 23.01
CA ASN A 105 -14.64 20.33 23.28
C ASN A 105 -15.36 19.42 22.28
N ASN A 106 -14.59 18.58 21.55
CA ASN A 106 -15.17 17.60 20.62
C ASN A 106 -15.81 16.39 21.31
N GLY A 107 -15.47 16.13 22.56
CA GLY A 107 -15.98 15.00 23.35
C GLY A 107 -15.23 13.69 23.13
N TYR A 108 -14.16 13.66 22.36
CA TYR A 108 -13.39 12.43 22.13
C TYR A 108 -12.62 12.00 23.39
N ILE A 109 -11.86 12.89 24.00
CA ILE A 109 -11.11 12.62 25.23
C ILE A 109 -12.01 12.84 26.46
N ASN A 110 -12.74 13.95 26.49
CA ASN A 110 -13.54 14.42 27.65
C ASN A 110 -15.06 14.27 27.38
N SER A 111 -15.50 13.06 27.08
CA SER A 111 -16.90 12.79 26.69
C SER A 111 -17.95 13.11 27.76
N LYS A 112 -17.55 13.17 29.04
CA LYS A 112 -18.43 13.51 30.18
C LYS A 112 -18.66 15.02 30.35
N GLU A 113 -17.83 15.86 29.75
CA GLU A 113 -17.99 17.31 29.76
C GLU A 113 -18.91 17.74 28.61
N ASN A 114 -19.38 19.02 28.69
CA ASN A 114 -20.10 19.59 27.55
C ASN A 114 -19.22 19.56 26.30
N ASN A 115 -19.74 19.00 25.22
CA ASN A 115 -19.00 18.78 23.97
C ASN A 115 -19.90 19.06 22.75
N TYR A 116 -19.30 19.29 21.59
CA TYR A 116 -20.04 19.59 20.37
C TYR A 116 -20.39 18.34 19.53
N SER A 117 -19.87 17.15 19.80
CA SER A 117 -20.23 15.93 19.06
C SER A 117 -21.72 15.56 19.26
N SER A 118 -22.26 14.77 18.36
CA SER A 118 -23.65 14.29 18.43
C SER A 118 -23.74 12.80 18.26
N ILE A 119 -24.64 12.18 18.99
CA ILE A 119 -25.10 10.83 18.69
C ILE A 119 -25.96 10.85 17.42
N PHE A 120 -25.95 9.74 16.67
CA PHE A 120 -26.81 9.49 15.51
C PHE A 120 -27.22 8.03 15.42
N LYS A 121 -28.22 7.74 14.60
CA LYS A 121 -28.72 6.40 14.37
C LYS A 121 -28.60 6.02 12.91
N LYS A 122 -28.22 4.79 12.65
CA LYS A 122 -28.06 4.25 11.28
C LYS A 122 -29.38 4.30 10.46
N GLU A 123 -30.53 4.20 11.10
CA GLU A 123 -31.83 4.35 10.46
C GLU A 123 -32.13 5.75 9.95
N ASN A 124 -31.39 6.77 10.43
CA ASN A 124 -31.48 8.17 10.05
C ASN A 124 -30.27 8.63 9.20
N GLU A 125 -29.49 7.69 8.71
CA GLU A 125 -28.32 7.93 7.88
C GLU A 125 -28.59 7.40 6.45
N PHE A 126 -28.23 8.19 5.46
CA PHE A 126 -28.39 7.83 4.05
C PHE A 126 -27.18 8.29 3.25
N ALA A 127 -26.70 7.44 2.35
CA ALA A 127 -25.64 7.76 1.42
C ALA A 127 -25.95 7.24 0.01
N SER A 128 -25.48 7.95 -0.99
CA SER A 128 -25.48 7.55 -2.40
C SER A 128 -24.32 8.23 -3.11
N ALA A 129 -24.03 7.86 -4.34
CA ALA A 129 -22.96 8.49 -5.10
C ALA A 129 -23.10 10.03 -5.10
N GLY A 130 -22.13 10.72 -4.49
CA GLY A 130 -22.06 12.18 -4.41
C GLY A 130 -23.05 12.86 -3.45
N PHE A 131 -23.71 12.10 -2.58
CA PHE A 131 -24.65 12.66 -1.61
C PHE A 131 -24.63 11.87 -0.30
N TYR A 132 -24.70 12.60 0.83
CA TYR A 132 -24.79 12.06 2.17
C TYR A 132 -25.81 12.85 3.00
N GLN A 133 -26.56 12.17 3.87
CA GLN A 133 -27.52 12.79 4.80
C GLN A 133 -27.54 12.06 6.13
N VAL A 134 -27.67 12.82 7.25
CA VAL A 134 -27.83 12.26 8.58
C VAL A 134 -28.59 13.23 9.51
N LEU A 135 -29.33 12.67 10.47
CA LEU A 135 -29.91 13.42 11.59
C LEU A 135 -28.98 13.38 12.79
N LEU A 136 -28.56 14.55 13.29
CA LEU A 136 -27.82 14.70 14.54
C LEU A 136 -28.80 14.73 15.71
N ASP A 137 -28.97 13.60 16.41
CA ASP A 137 -30.02 13.39 17.43
C ASP A 137 -29.91 14.36 18.63
N LYS A 138 -28.65 14.73 19.03
CA LYS A 138 -28.42 15.65 20.16
C LYS A 138 -29.00 17.03 19.92
N TYR A 139 -28.98 17.50 18.69
CA TYR A 139 -29.35 18.87 18.32
C TYR A 139 -30.62 18.93 17.46
N ASP A 140 -31.18 17.81 17.05
CA ASP A 140 -32.29 17.70 16.08
C ASP A 140 -32.01 18.50 14.79
N ILE A 141 -30.79 18.30 14.23
CA ILE A 141 -30.35 18.96 13.00
C ILE A 141 -30.28 17.91 11.87
N ASP A 142 -31.00 18.16 10.79
CA ASP A 142 -30.87 17.39 9.56
C ASP A 142 -29.73 17.97 8.72
N CYS A 143 -28.72 17.14 8.44
CA CYS A 143 -27.51 17.52 7.71
C CYS A 143 -27.48 16.82 6.35
N LYS A 144 -27.33 17.59 5.28
CA LYS A 144 -27.13 17.08 3.92
C LYS A 144 -25.82 17.59 3.35
N LEU A 145 -25.09 16.73 2.66
CA LEU A 145 -23.79 17.00 2.07
C LEU A 145 -23.79 16.61 0.59
N THR A 146 -23.17 17.45 -0.24
CA THR A 146 -22.85 17.12 -1.63
C THR A 146 -21.59 17.87 -2.06
N THR A 147 -21.02 17.56 -3.22
CA THR A 147 -19.76 18.15 -3.66
C THR A 147 -19.76 18.48 -5.14
N THR A 148 -18.91 19.44 -5.50
CA THR A 148 -18.28 19.51 -6.82
C THR A 148 -16.87 18.95 -6.74
N LYS A 149 -16.02 19.15 -7.75
CA LYS A 149 -14.64 18.64 -7.70
C LYS A 149 -13.80 19.29 -6.61
N ARG A 150 -14.01 20.60 -6.33
CA ARG A 150 -13.18 21.40 -5.40
C ARG A 150 -13.99 22.10 -4.33
N VAL A 151 -15.31 21.88 -4.26
CA VAL A 151 -16.17 22.58 -3.30
C VAL A 151 -17.03 21.57 -2.55
N GLY A 152 -16.96 21.61 -1.23
CA GLY A 152 -17.91 20.95 -0.33
C GLY A 152 -19.14 21.83 -0.09
N LEU A 153 -20.32 21.24 -0.14
CA LEU A 153 -21.59 21.92 0.08
C LEU A 153 -22.38 21.26 1.18
N HIS A 154 -22.86 22.06 2.13
CA HIS A 154 -23.65 21.59 3.25
C HIS A 154 -25.00 22.35 3.27
N GLU A 155 -26.08 21.63 3.61
CA GLU A 155 -27.35 22.20 4.00
C GLU A 155 -27.72 21.64 5.38
N TYR A 156 -27.87 22.51 6.37
CA TYR A 156 -28.28 22.17 7.73
C TYR A 156 -29.69 22.70 7.99
N THR A 157 -30.60 21.85 8.44
CA THR A 157 -31.96 22.23 8.83
C THR A 157 -32.11 22.08 10.34
N PHE A 158 -32.26 23.20 11.05
CA PHE A 158 -32.40 23.28 12.49
C PHE A 158 -33.88 23.16 12.88
N LYS A 159 -34.29 22.13 13.59
CA LYS A 159 -35.69 21.88 13.90
C LYS A 159 -36.14 22.54 15.21
N ASP A 160 -35.23 22.66 16.22
CA ASP A 160 -35.55 23.38 17.45
C ASP A 160 -35.49 24.90 17.19
N LYS A 161 -36.58 25.60 17.56
CA LYS A 161 -36.69 27.05 17.36
C LYS A 161 -36.37 27.86 18.63
N ASN A 162 -36.09 27.20 19.76
CA ASN A 162 -35.86 27.86 21.04
C ASN A 162 -34.37 28.13 21.28
N LEU A 163 -33.48 27.47 20.61
CA LEU A 163 -32.03 27.60 20.70
C LEU A 163 -31.47 28.32 19.48
N ILE A 164 -30.32 28.97 19.66
CA ILE A 164 -29.64 29.67 18.55
C ILE A 164 -28.88 28.65 17.69
N PRO A 165 -29.19 28.55 16.41
CA PRO A 165 -28.40 27.75 15.45
C PRO A 165 -26.94 28.19 15.43
N SER A 166 -26.03 27.23 15.45
CA SER A 166 -24.62 27.50 15.61
C SER A 166 -23.80 26.48 14.82
N MET A 167 -22.49 26.73 14.63
CA MET A 167 -21.56 25.83 13.98
C MET A 167 -20.15 25.99 14.56
N VAL A 168 -19.44 24.90 14.76
CA VAL A 168 -18.01 24.89 15.08
C VAL A 168 -17.21 24.60 13.81
N LEU A 169 -16.17 25.38 13.56
CA LEU A 169 -15.09 25.09 12.64
C LEU A 169 -13.87 24.70 13.46
N ASP A 170 -13.29 23.53 13.19
CA ASP A 170 -12.16 22.97 13.94
C ASP A 170 -11.02 22.58 13.00
N LEU A 171 -9.82 23.15 13.21
CA LEU A 171 -8.58 22.83 12.51
C LEU A 171 -7.71 21.82 13.29
N GLU A 172 -8.02 21.55 14.57
CA GLU A 172 -7.27 20.61 15.43
C GLU A 172 -7.80 19.17 15.35
N HIS A 173 -8.80 18.91 14.52
CA HIS A 173 -9.56 17.68 14.55
C HIS A 173 -8.70 16.42 14.42
N ARG A 174 -7.75 16.43 13.49
CA ARG A 174 -6.85 15.30 13.22
C ARG A 174 -5.45 15.83 12.84
N ASP A 175 -4.43 14.99 12.92
CA ASP A 175 -3.04 15.28 12.59
C ASP A 175 -2.37 16.38 13.41
N ILE A 176 -1.06 16.48 13.31
CA ILE A 176 -0.28 17.49 14.04
C ILE A 176 -0.25 18.78 13.23
N LEU A 177 -0.78 19.86 13.81
CA LEU A 177 -0.71 21.20 13.20
C LEU A 177 0.74 21.72 13.23
N LEU A 178 1.24 22.11 12.06
CA LEU A 178 2.51 22.81 11.86
C LEU A 178 2.29 24.32 11.77
N ASP A 179 1.34 24.74 10.93
CA ASP A 179 0.93 26.13 10.77
C ASP A 179 -0.55 26.21 10.39
N TRP A 180 -1.23 27.28 10.85
CA TRP A 180 -2.66 27.47 10.58
C TRP A 180 -3.06 28.93 10.71
N ASP A 181 -4.17 29.29 10.10
CA ASP A 181 -4.82 30.59 10.24
C ASP A 181 -6.33 30.47 10.03
N ILE A 182 -7.09 31.32 10.73
CA ILE A 182 -8.53 31.51 10.54
C ILE A 182 -8.76 33.02 10.45
N ASN A 183 -9.15 33.49 9.30
CA ASN A 183 -9.46 34.90 9.03
C ASN A 183 -10.95 35.07 8.72
N VAL A 184 -11.64 35.93 9.50
CA VAL A 184 -13.02 36.30 9.22
C VAL A 184 -13.00 37.48 8.27
N VAL A 185 -13.37 37.26 7.01
CA VAL A 185 -13.37 38.28 5.94
C VAL A 185 -14.53 39.27 6.15
N ASN A 186 -15.73 38.74 6.43
CA ASN A 186 -16.93 39.50 6.73
C ASN A 186 -17.96 38.63 7.47
N SER A 187 -19.19 39.10 7.68
CA SER A 187 -20.24 38.39 8.40
C SER A 187 -20.73 37.09 7.71
N LYS A 188 -20.24 36.76 6.51
CA LYS A 188 -20.62 35.56 5.73
C LYS A 188 -19.46 34.78 5.18
N GLU A 189 -18.24 35.27 5.33
CA GLU A 189 -17.07 34.65 4.70
C GLU A 189 -15.92 34.48 5.69
N ILE A 190 -15.33 33.31 5.67
CA ILE A 190 -14.14 32.92 6.43
C ILE A 190 -13.16 32.22 5.48
N GLU A 191 -11.89 32.59 5.60
CA GLU A 191 -10.81 31.92 4.89
C GLU A 191 -9.72 31.47 5.86
N GLY A 192 -8.85 30.59 5.42
CA GLY A 192 -7.74 30.17 6.26
C GLY A 192 -6.90 29.06 5.63
N LYS A 193 -5.97 28.62 6.45
CA LYS A 193 -5.07 27.52 6.10
C LYS A 193 -4.87 26.55 7.24
N ARG A 194 -4.50 25.35 6.89
CA ARG A 194 -4.06 24.29 7.78
C ARG A 194 -2.87 23.57 7.13
N ILE A 195 -1.69 23.72 7.72
CA ILE A 195 -0.50 22.93 7.37
C ILE A 195 -0.32 21.90 8.47
N SER A 196 -0.31 20.62 8.11
CA SER A 196 -0.28 19.53 9.09
C SER A 196 0.75 18.48 8.72
N LYS A 197 1.04 17.63 9.68
CA LYS A 197 1.95 16.50 9.57
C LYS A 197 1.32 15.25 10.15
N SER A 198 1.38 14.18 9.39
CA SER A 198 1.17 12.81 9.82
C SER A 198 2.09 11.91 9.01
N TRP A 199 1.58 11.13 8.10
CA TRP A 199 2.35 10.35 7.12
C TRP A 199 2.96 11.24 6.03
N ALA A 200 2.17 12.17 5.51
CA ALA A 200 2.71 13.31 4.77
C ALA A 200 3.49 14.21 5.74
N ASP A 201 4.76 14.52 5.42
CA ASP A 201 5.63 15.34 6.28
C ASP A 201 5.14 16.79 6.39
N GLU A 202 4.50 17.31 5.35
CA GLU A 202 3.97 18.68 5.30
C GLU A 202 2.79 18.74 4.30
N GLN A 203 1.57 18.54 4.80
CA GLN A 203 0.34 18.61 4.02
C GLN A 203 -0.19 20.04 4.04
N HIS A 204 -0.42 20.62 2.86
CA HIS A 204 -0.96 21.97 2.69
C HIS A 204 -2.45 21.92 2.35
N PHE A 205 -3.24 22.60 3.15
CA PHE A 205 -4.67 22.75 2.95
C PHE A 205 -5.08 24.21 3.18
N TYR A 206 -5.70 24.82 2.17
CA TYR A 206 -6.26 26.17 2.22
C TYR A 206 -7.75 26.09 1.92
N PHE A 207 -8.53 26.99 2.53
CA PHE A 207 -9.96 27.02 2.33
C PHE A 207 -10.49 28.45 2.22
N HIS A 208 -11.61 28.59 1.51
CA HIS A 208 -12.50 29.74 1.56
C HIS A 208 -13.92 29.24 1.75
N MET A 209 -14.58 29.70 2.83
CA MET A 209 -15.93 29.30 3.22
C MET A 209 -16.89 30.46 3.07
N GLU A 210 -18.05 30.21 2.42
CA GLU A 210 -19.20 31.12 2.40
C GLU A 210 -20.39 30.50 3.09
N VAL A 211 -21.16 31.29 3.85
CA VAL A 211 -22.41 30.91 4.47
C VAL A 211 -23.56 31.76 3.98
N SER A 212 -24.79 31.22 3.96
CA SER A 212 -25.97 31.89 3.40
C SER A 212 -26.45 33.08 4.24
N ASP A 213 -26.18 33.09 5.53
CA ASP A 213 -26.70 34.04 6.50
C ASP A 213 -25.59 34.63 7.37
N ASP A 214 -25.81 35.86 7.91
CA ASP A 214 -24.84 36.52 8.76
C ASP A 214 -24.59 35.77 10.07
N PHE A 215 -23.35 35.73 10.51
CA PHE A 215 -22.95 35.12 11.80
C PHE A 215 -22.30 36.11 12.76
N GLU A 216 -22.42 35.84 14.05
CA GLU A 216 -21.53 36.33 15.09
C GLU A 216 -20.55 35.20 15.44
N PHE A 217 -19.36 35.55 15.96
CA PHE A 217 -18.36 34.52 16.22
C PHE A 217 -17.59 34.68 17.52
N THR A 218 -17.01 33.58 18.01
CA THR A 218 -16.11 33.53 19.15
C THR A 218 -14.97 32.57 18.84
N PHE A 219 -13.72 32.96 19.11
CA PHE A 219 -12.55 32.10 18.99
C PHE A 219 -12.28 31.32 20.28
N ASN A 220 -11.70 30.12 20.18
CA ASN A 220 -11.28 29.32 21.32
C ASN A 220 -10.05 29.90 22.06
N LYS A 221 -9.25 30.74 21.41
CA LYS A 221 -8.06 31.42 21.96
C LYS A 221 -7.95 32.83 21.38
N GLU A 222 -7.42 33.79 22.16
CA GLU A 222 -7.22 35.17 21.70
C GLU A 222 -6.13 35.28 20.62
N LYS A 223 -5.07 34.44 20.73
CA LYS A 223 -3.93 34.44 19.79
C LYS A 223 -3.87 33.12 19.03
N LYS A 224 -3.77 33.20 17.71
CA LYS A 224 -3.63 32.06 16.81
C LYS A 224 -4.71 30.97 17.10
N PRO A 225 -6.00 31.29 16.92
CA PRO A 225 -7.10 30.38 17.22
C PRO A 225 -7.02 29.16 16.28
N THR A 226 -7.43 27.99 16.79
CA THR A 226 -7.55 26.76 16.03
C THR A 226 -8.99 26.38 15.79
N LYS A 227 -9.92 27.02 16.52
CA LYS A 227 -11.37 26.81 16.41
C LYS A 227 -12.11 28.13 16.45
N ILE A 228 -13.21 28.17 15.72
CA ILE A 228 -14.16 29.28 15.77
C ILE A 228 -15.58 28.74 15.92
N PHE A 229 -16.34 29.35 16.80
CA PHE A 229 -17.76 29.10 17.01
C PHE A 229 -18.58 30.20 16.34
N LEU A 230 -19.52 29.83 15.49
CA LEU A 230 -20.38 30.74 14.73
C LEU A 230 -21.81 30.61 15.23
N SER A 231 -22.50 31.78 15.41
CA SER A 231 -23.90 31.85 15.84
C SER A 231 -24.74 32.58 14.81
N PHE A 232 -25.91 32.04 14.48
CA PHE A 232 -26.80 32.53 13.44
C PHE A 232 -28.16 32.93 14.04
N LYS A 233 -28.36 34.20 14.26
CA LYS A 233 -29.59 34.72 14.95
C LYS A 233 -30.81 34.79 14.04
N ASN A 234 -30.65 34.87 12.73
CA ASN A 234 -31.73 35.21 11.80
C ASN A 234 -31.76 34.29 10.58
N LEU A 235 -31.73 32.94 10.79
CA LEU A 235 -31.77 31.99 9.67
C LEU A 235 -33.12 32.04 8.93
N LYS A 236 -33.09 32.10 7.61
CA LYS A 236 -34.28 31.95 6.77
C LYS A 236 -34.73 30.49 6.75
N ASN A 237 -35.99 30.27 7.10
CA ASN A 237 -36.60 28.90 7.11
C ASN A 237 -35.87 27.90 8.00
N ASN A 238 -35.10 28.33 9.02
CA ASN A 238 -34.25 27.55 9.89
C ASN A 238 -33.21 26.71 9.09
N LYS A 239 -32.80 27.15 7.94
CA LYS A 239 -31.80 26.50 7.11
C LYS A 239 -30.55 27.34 7.00
N LEU A 240 -29.39 26.70 7.10
CA LEU A 240 -28.08 27.27 6.81
C LEU A 240 -27.46 26.48 5.67
N MET A 241 -27.03 27.19 4.64
CA MET A 241 -26.19 26.63 3.61
C MET A 241 -24.74 27.11 3.80
N VAL A 242 -23.79 26.17 3.61
CA VAL A 242 -22.35 26.42 3.68
C VAL A 242 -21.70 25.89 2.41
N LYS A 243 -20.82 26.68 1.83
CA LYS A 243 -19.95 26.28 0.71
C LYS A 243 -18.52 26.46 1.13
N VAL A 244 -17.69 25.43 0.89
CA VAL A 244 -16.26 25.45 1.21
C VAL A 244 -15.46 25.09 -0.02
N GLY A 245 -14.83 26.07 -0.63
CA GLY A 245 -13.80 25.85 -1.65
C GLY A 245 -12.49 25.47 -0.97
N ILE A 246 -11.77 24.51 -1.53
CA ILE A 246 -10.45 24.10 -1.04
C ILE A 246 -9.38 24.21 -2.11
N SER A 247 -8.12 24.33 -1.69
CA SER A 247 -6.92 24.39 -2.53
C SER A 247 -5.70 23.91 -1.75
N THR A 248 -4.68 23.42 -2.44
CA THR A 248 -3.35 23.15 -1.85
C THR A 248 -2.39 24.32 -2.02
N VAL A 249 -2.84 25.41 -2.63
CA VAL A 249 -2.02 26.57 -3.05
C VAL A 249 -2.25 27.79 -2.17
N SER A 250 -3.48 28.27 -2.08
CA SER A 250 -3.83 29.45 -1.30
C SER A 250 -5.33 29.59 -1.03
N SER A 251 -5.72 30.44 -0.05
CA SER A 251 -7.13 30.77 0.21
C SER A 251 -7.77 31.53 -0.95
N GLU A 252 -6.99 32.33 -1.68
CA GLU A 252 -7.45 33.02 -2.89
C GLU A 252 -7.82 32.01 -3.98
N ASN A 253 -6.99 30.98 -4.21
CA ASN A 253 -7.30 29.92 -5.15
C ASN A 253 -8.51 29.10 -4.70
N ALA A 254 -8.65 28.82 -3.41
CA ALA A 254 -9.84 28.19 -2.85
C ALA A 254 -11.13 29.00 -3.13
N ASN A 255 -11.06 30.33 -3.04
CA ASN A 255 -12.15 31.22 -3.41
C ASN A 255 -12.44 31.17 -4.93
N VAL A 256 -11.40 31.19 -5.78
CA VAL A 256 -11.57 31.04 -7.24
C VAL A 256 -12.25 29.71 -7.57
N ASN A 257 -11.84 28.62 -6.94
CA ASN A 257 -12.48 27.31 -7.08
C ASN A 257 -13.97 27.36 -6.69
N LEU A 258 -14.27 27.96 -5.53
CA LEU A 258 -15.63 28.09 -5.01
C LEU A 258 -16.52 28.89 -5.97
N LYS A 259 -16.09 30.07 -6.40
CA LYS A 259 -16.86 30.96 -7.31
C LYS A 259 -17.08 30.30 -8.68
N SER A 260 -16.09 29.54 -9.18
CA SER A 260 -16.18 28.87 -10.46
C SER A 260 -17.13 27.66 -10.44
N GLU A 261 -17.07 26.84 -9.38
CA GLU A 261 -17.79 25.56 -9.36
C GLU A 261 -19.13 25.64 -8.60
N ALA A 262 -19.27 26.56 -7.64
CA ALA A 262 -20.46 26.69 -6.81
C ALA A 262 -21.02 28.12 -6.71
N PRO A 263 -21.34 28.80 -7.85
CA PRO A 263 -21.85 30.18 -7.84
C PRO A 263 -23.28 30.31 -7.27
N SER A 264 -24.10 29.26 -7.37
CA SER A 264 -25.50 29.22 -6.93
C SER A 264 -25.64 28.86 -5.45
N TRP A 265 -26.76 29.25 -4.84
CA TRP A 265 -27.23 28.78 -3.53
C TRP A 265 -28.34 27.73 -3.64
N ASP A 266 -28.58 27.15 -4.83
CA ASP A 266 -29.55 26.06 -5.01
C ASP A 266 -28.88 24.71 -4.74
N PHE A 267 -29.07 24.18 -3.53
CA PHE A 267 -28.45 22.91 -3.08
C PHE A 267 -28.94 21.72 -3.90
N GLU A 268 -30.22 21.70 -4.31
CA GLU A 268 -30.79 20.60 -5.09
C GLU A 268 -30.21 20.54 -6.51
N GLU A 269 -29.80 21.69 -7.08
CA GLU A 269 -29.09 21.74 -8.37
C GLU A 269 -27.77 20.98 -8.29
N TYR A 270 -27.00 21.13 -7.20
CA TYR A 270 -25.72 20.43 -7.02
C TYR A 270 -25.89 18.94 -6.77
N ILE A 271 -26.89 18.50 -6.01
CA ILE A 271 -27.23 17.07 -5.85
C ILE A 271 -27.52 16.45 -7.23
N LYS A 272 -28.36 17.12 -8.03
CA LYS A 272 -28.72 16.65 -9.36
C LYS A 272 -27.49 16.54 -10.26
N LYS A 273 -26.64 17.56 -10.29
CA LYS A 273 -25.43 17.59 -11.10
C LYS A 273 -24.43 16.51 -10.65
N SER A 274 -24.22 16.36 -9.35
CA SER A 274 -23.37 15.30 -8.82
C SER A 274 -23.84 13.90 -9.21
N LYS A 275 -25.16 13.65 -9.15
CA LYS A 275 -25.75 12.39 -9.62
C LYS A 275 -25.57 12.18 -11.13
N GLU A 276 -25.71 13.22 -11.94
CA GLU A 276 -25.50 13.15 -13.39
C GLU A 276 -24.03 12.87 -13.72
N ASP A 277 -23.10 13.52 -13.03
CA ASP A 277 -21.65 13.30 -13.19
C ASP A 277 -21.27 11.84 -12.83
N TRP A 278 -21.79 11.31 -11.73
CA TRP A 278 -21.59 9.92 -11.34
C TRP A 278 -22.23 8.93 -12.32
N ASN A 279 -23.44 9.20 -12.82
CA ASN A 279 -24.04 8.37 -13.85
C ASN A 279 -23.18 8.33 -15.11
N SER A 280 -22.61 9.46 -15.51
CA SER A 280 -21.68 9.52 -16.64
C SER A 280 -20.43 8.67 -16.40
N ALA A 281 -19.80 8.78 -15.21
CA ALA A 281 -18.63 7.99 -14.85
C ALA A 281 -18.92 6.49 -14.81
N LEU A 282 -19.99 6.08 -14.14
CA LEU A 282 -20.37 4.69 -13.98
C LEU A 282 -20.92 4.03 -15.27
N SER A 283 -21.42 4.82 -16.22
CA SER A 283 -21.91 4.31 -17.52
C SER A 283 -20.80 3.82 -18.46
N LYS A 284 -19.51 3.94 -18.06
CA LYS A 284 -18.40 3.36 -18.82
C LYS A 284 -18.46 1.83 -18.85
N ILE A 285 -19.09 1.22 -17.85
CA ILE A 285 -19.40 -0.22 -17.83
C ILE A 285 -20.87 -0.40 -17.48
N ASP A 286 -21.64 -0.91 -18.41
CA ASP A 286 -23.04 -1.31 -18.16
C ASP A 286 -23.09 -2.83 -17.95
N ILE A 287 -23.79 -3.28 -16.92
CA ILE A 287 -24.01 -4.70 -16.63
C ILE A 287 -25.49 -5.05 -16.63
N SER A 288 -25.79 -6.28 -17.01
CA SER A 288 -27.12 -6.86 -16.92
C SER A 288 -27.12 -8.04 -15.96
N SER A 289 -27.92 -7.93 -14.90
CA SER A 289 -28.13 -8.97 -13.90
C SER A 289 -29.54 -8.86 -13.34
N LYS A 290 -30.14 -10.00 -12.94
CA LYS A 290 -31.40 -10.06 -12.20
C LYS A 290 -31.16 -9.94 -10.69
N ASN A 291 -29.94 -10.07 -10.22
CA ASN A 291 -29.55 -9.98 -8.82
C ASN A 291 -29.15 -8.53 -8.50
N ASP A 292 -29.97 -7.85 -7.70
CA ASP A 292 -29.73 -6.44 -7.35
C ASP A 292 -28.52 -6.29 -6.42
N SER A 293 -28.22 -7.25 -5.54
CA SER A 293 -27.00 -7.22 -4.70
C SER A 293 -25.73 -7.27 -5.55
N LEU A 294 -25.70 -8.05 -6.64
CA LEU A 294 -24.55 -8.05 -7.55
C LEU A 294 -24.36 -6.71 -8.26
N LYS A 295 -25.46 -6.03 -8.62
CA LYS A 295 -25.37 -4.67 -9.17
C LYS A 295 -24.84 -3.68 -8.15
N GLU A 296 -25.34 -3.78 -6.92
CA GLU A 296 -24.89 -2.93 -5.81
C GLU A 296 -23.41 -3.09 -5.54
N ILE A 297 -22.91 -4.32 -5.40
CA ILE A 297 -21.47 -4.58 -5.20
C ILE A 297 -20.66 -4.06 -6.39
N PHE A 298 -21.11 -4.33 -7.62
CA PHE A 298 -20.39 -3.96 -8.85
C PHE A 298 -20.28 -2.43 -9.01
N TYR A 299 -21.41 -1.71 -8.93
CA TYR A 299 -21.37 -0.26 -9.12
C TYR A 299 -20.73 0.47 -7.95
N THR A 300 -20.79 -0.08 -6.72
CA THR A 300 -20.05 0.46 -5.60
C THR A 300 -18.56 0.21 -5.75
N SER A 301 -18.15 -0.97 -6.21
CA SER A 301 -16.74 -1.23 -6.53
C SER A 301 -16.25 -0.30 -7.65
N LEU A 302 -17.01 -0.13 -8.72
CA LEU A 302 -16.65 0.81 -9.79
C LEU A 302 -16.58 2.26 -9.29
N TYR A 303 -17.48 2.67 -8.38
CA TYR A 303 -17.44 3.96 -7.69
C TYR A 303 -16.16 4.12 -6.85
N HIS A 304 -15.77 3.14 -6.04
CA HIS A 304 -14.55 3.19 -5.24
C HIS A 304 -13.30 3.35 -6.10
N THR A 305 -13.22 2.71 -7.26
CA THR A 305 -12.07 2.89 -8.18
C THR A 305 -11.93 4.32 -8.70
N MET A 306 -12.93 5.17 -8.56
CA MET A 306 -12.92 6.55 -9.05
C MET A 306 -12.87 7.61 -7.94
N ILE A 307 -12.62 7.21 -6.69
CA ILE A 307 -12.42 8.15 -5.59
C ILE A 307 -10.98 8.66 -5.60
N ALA A 308 -9.99 7.77 -5.64
CA ALA A 308 -8.57 8.10 -5.78
C ALA A 308 -8.07 7.65 -7.18
N PRO A 309 -6.99 8.26 -7.71
CA PRO A 309 -6.22 9.42 -7.22
C PRO A 309 -7.05 10.71 -7.16
N ASN A 310 -6.72 11.58 -6.19
CA ASN A 310 -7.46 12.83 -5.98
C ASN A 310 -6.89 13.98 -6.81
N LEU A 311 -7.74 14.83 -7.36
CA LEU A 311 -7.33 16.06 -8.02
C LEU A 311 -6.56 16.97 -7.05
N ILE A 312 -5.41 17.53 -7.49
CA ILE A 312 -4.64 18.51 -6.70
C ILE A 312 -4.59 19.88 -7.37
N SER A 313 -4.89 19.97 -8.67
CA SER A 313 -4.89 21.23 -9.41
C SER A 313 -6.14 22.07 -9.14
N ASP A 314 -5.97 23.36 -8.98
CA ASP A 314 -7.02 24.36 -8.97
C ASP A 314 -7.61 24.62 -10.37
N VAL A 315 -8.72 25.34 -10.47
CA VAL A 315 -9.38 25.62 -11.77
C VAL A 315 -8.54 26.48 -12.72
N ASN A 316 -7.59 27.25 -12.18
CA ASN A 316 -6.64 28.06 -12.96
C ASN A 316 -5.38 27.27 -13.37
N GLY A 317 -5.28 25.99 -12.99
CA GLY A 317 -4.15 25.10 -13.29
C GLY A 317 -3.02 25.14 -12.27
N ASP A 318 -3.12 25.94 -11.20
CA ASP A 318 -2.11 25.96 -10.13
C ASP A 318 -2.19 24.67 -9.29
N PHE A 319 -1.05 24.18 -8.81
CA PHE A 319 -0.97 23.04 -7.91
C PHE A 319 0.32 23.07 -7.08
N LEU A 320 0.30 22.37 -5.96
CA LEU A 320 1.49 22.15 -5.13
C LEU A 320 2.31 21.00 -5.72
N GLY A 321 3.57 21.27 -6.08
CA GLY A 321 4.51 20.24 -6.53
C GLY A 321 5.19 19.50 -5.38
N THR A 322 5.83 18.38 -5.68
CA THR A 322 6.57 17.56 -4.69
C THR A 322 7.84 18.25 -4.15
N ASP A 323 8.20 19.42 -4.67
CA ASP A 323 9.20 20.34 -4.09
C ASP A 323 8.56 21.36 -3.12
N LEU A 324 7.28 21.19 -2.78
CA LEU A 324 6.46 22.07 -1.97
C LEU A 324 6.39 23.51 -2.51
N LYS A 325 6.55 23.67 -3.83
CA LYS A 325 6.37 24.95 -4.52
C LYS A 325 5.14 24.93 -5.40
N ILE A 326 4.64 26.12 -5.68
CA ILE A 326 3.49 26.32 -6.56
C ILE A 326 3.95 26.24 -8.00
N HIS A 327 3.27 25.39 -8.78
CA HIS A 327 3.44 25.24 -10.21
C HIS A 327 2.11 25.45 -10.94
N ASN A 328 2.17 25.62 -12.25
CA ASN A 328 0.98 25.76 -13.10
C ASN A 328 1.08 24.83 -14.31
N ASP A 329 0.01 24.09 -14.58
CA ASP A 329 -0.10 23.21 -15.73
C ASP A 329 -1.53 23.27 -16.31
N SER A 330 -1.63 23.22 -17.61
CA SER A 330 -2.91 23.12 -18.33
C SER A 330 -3.53 21.72 -18.24
N ILE A 331 -2.74 20.70 -17.89
CA ILE A 331 -3.19 19.33 -17.65
C ILE A 331 -3.38 19.16 -16.14
N ALA A 332 -4.51 18.62 -15.75
CA ALA A 332 -4.83 18.37 -14.35
C ALA A 332 -3.80 17.43 -13.69
N ASN A 333 -3.31 17.81 -12.51
CA ASN A 333 -2.42 17.00 -11.69
C ASN A 333 -3.18 16.36 -10.54
N TYR A 334 -2.70 15.22 -10.07
CA TYR A 334 -3.35 14.38 -9.08
C TYR A 334 -2.39 14.00 -7.96
N THR A 335 -2.94 13.52 -6.85
CA THR A 335 -2.25 13.02 -5.65
C THR A 335 -2.93 11.76 -5.16
N VAL A 336 -2.38 11.14 -4.11
CA VAL A 336 -2.83 9.85 -3.56
C VAL A 336 -2.60 8.72 -4.56
N PHE A 337 -1.31 8.43 -4.78
CA PHE A 337 -0.88 7.34 -5.62
C PHE A 337 -0.29 6.20 -4.78
N SER A 338 -1.11 5.21 -4.45
CA SER A 338 -0.71 3.95 -3.81
C SER A 338 -0.29 2.94 -4.87
N LEU A 339 0.89 3.12 -5.48
CA LEU A 339 1.26 2.38 -6.69
C LEU A 339 1.66 0.93 -6.44
N TRP A 340 2.05 0.56 -5.21
CA TRP A 340 2.29 -0.83 -4.82
C TRP A 340 1.01 -1.67 -4.97
N ASP A 341 -0.14 -1.06 -4.70
CA ASP A 341 -1.46 -1.68 -4.77
C ASP A 341 -2.03 -1.55 -6.18
N THR A 342 -2.21 -0.32 -6.64
CA THR A 342 -3.05 0.03 -7.79
C THR A 342 -2.48 -0.35 -9.15
N PHE A 343 -1.16 -0.66 -9.26
CA PHE A 343 -0.59 -1.14 -10.53
C PHE A 343 -1.19 -2.47 -10.99
N ARG A 344 -1.73 -3.28 -10.05
CA ARG A 344 -2.15 -4.67 -10.29
C ARG A 344 -3.48 -4.79 -11.02
N SER A 345 -4.46 -3.95 -10.68
CA SER A 345 -5.79 -4.01 -11.31
C SER A 345 -6.37 -2.63 -11.63
N THR A 346 -6.15 -1.63 -10.77
CA THR A 346 -6.77 -0.30 -10.89
C THR A 346 -6.27 0.43 -12.13
N HIS A 347 -4.96 0.57 -12.32
CA HIS A 347 -4.40 1.17 -13.53
C HIS A 347 -4.68 0.36 -14.81
N PRO A 348 -4.60 -0.98 -14.83
CA PRO A 348 -5.10 -1.78 -15.94
C PRO A 348 -6.57 -1.53 -16.28
N LEU A 349 -7.45 -1.36 -15.28
CA LEU A 349 -8.85 -0.97 -15.49
C LEU A 349 -8.96 0.43 -16.12
N TYR A 350 -8.18 1.42 -15.62
CA TYR A 350 -8.18 2.77 -16.20
C TYR A 350 -7.71 2.78 -17.66
N ASN A 351 -6.77 1.91 -18.04
CA ASN A 351 -6.34 1.76 -19.43
C ASN A 351 -7.47 1.27 -20.37
N LEU A 352 -8.53 0.65 -19.82
CA LEU A 352 -9.74 0.31 -20.56
C LEU A 352 -10.76 1.46 -20.60
N ILE A 353 -11.04 2.10 -19.45
CA ILE A 353 -12.22 2.97 -19.30
C ILE A 353 -11.92 4.44 -18.99
N GLU A 354 -10.70 4.77 -18.55
CA GLU A 354 -10.27 6.12 -18.15
C GLU A 354 -8.98 6.55 -18.88
N ARG A 355 -8.91 6.30 -20.18
CA ARG A 355 -7.70 6.47 -20.99
C ARG A 355 -7.17 7.90 -21.01
N LYS A 356 -8.06 8.91 -21.12
CA LYS A 356 -7.68 10.33 -21.05
C LYS A 356 -7.15 10.71 -19.68
N LYS A 357 -7.73 10.14 -18.64
CA LYS A 357 -7.29 10.39 -17.27
C LYS A 357 -5.95 9.72 -17.00
N THR A 358 -5.72 8.52 -17.52
CA THR A 358 -4.40 7.86 -17.46
C THR A 358 -3.31 8.75 -18.08
N SER A 359 -3.59 9.42 -19.20
CA SER A 359 -2.64 10.40 -19.77
C SER A 359 -2.31 11.55 -18.80
N SER A 360 -3.31 12.03 -18.04
CA SER A 360 -3.06 13.05 -16.99
C SER A 360 -2.26 12.49 -15.81
N PHE A 361 -2.46 11.23 -15.43
CA PHE A 361 -1.64 10.58 -14.40
C PHE A 361 -0.18 10.46 -14.83
N LEU A 362 0.08 10.09 -16.08
CA LEU A 362 1.45 10.07 -16.64
C LEU A 362 2.10 11.45 -16.61
N ASN A 363 1.33 12.50 -16.92
CA ASN A 363 1.80 13.89 -16.79
C ASN A 363 2.14 14.23 -15.33
N THR A 364 1.31 13.81 -14.39
CA THR A 364 1.57 14.01 -12.96
C THR A 364 2.87 13.31 -12.53
N PHE A 365 3.10 12.06 -12.95
CA PHE A 365 4.33 11.33 -12.63
C PHE A 365 5.57 12.05 -13.18
N LEU A 366 5.47 12.59 -14.42
CA LEU A 366 6.55 13.37 -15.00
C LEU A 366 6.81 14.66 -14.23
N ASN A 367 5.75 15.38 -13.81
CA ASN A 367 5.86 16.58 -12.99
C ASN A 367 6.48 16.27 -11.61
N GLN A 368 6.08 15.17 -10.95
CA GLN A 368 6.68 14.73 -9.68
C GLN A 368 8.17 14.40 -9.84
N TYR A 369 8.56 13.77 -10.95
CA TYR A 369 9.98 13.55 -11.26
C TYR A 369 10.73 14.86 -11.50
N ASN A 370 10.17 15.77 -12.28
CA ASN A 370 10.82 17.02 -12.66
C ASN A 370 10.98 17.98 -11.48
N TYR A 371 10.01 18.04 -10.58
CA TYR A 371 10.03 18.94 -9.41
C TYR A 371 10.63 18.26 -8.17
N GLY A 372 10.25 17.03 -7.87
CA GLY A 372 10.70 16.30 -6.68
C GLY A 372 11.94 15.42 -6.90
N GLY A 373 12.40 15.27 -8.15
CA GLY A 373 13.59 14.48 -8.50
C GLY A 373 13.39 12.97 -8.49
N GLN A 374 12.18 12.47 -8.29
CA GLN A 374 11.90 11.03 -8.33
C GLN A 374 10.46 10.73 -8.76
N LEU A 375 10.28 9.57 -9.41
CA LEU A 375 8.95 9.02 -9.66
C LEU A 375 8.29 8.55 -8.35
N PRO A 376 6.94 8.57 -8.24
CA PRO A 376 6.23 8.15 -7.04
C PRO A 376 6.37 6.64 -6.77
N ILE A 377 6.35 6.29 -5.48
CA ILE A 377 6.11 4.92 -4.97
C ILE A 377 4.78 4.92 -4.21
N TRP A 378 4.72 5.71 -3.14
CA TRP A 378 3.49 6.08 -2.42
C TRP A 378 3.53 7.59 -2.16
N GLU A 379 2.76 8.34 -2.93
CA GLU A 379 2.72 9.79 -2.84
C GLU A 379 1.40 10.25 -2.22
N LEU A 380 1.48 11.20 -1.28
CA LEU A 380 0.35 11.75 -0.55
C LEU A 380 0.50 13.27 -0.43
N SER A 381 -0.44 14.03 -1.01
CA SER A 381 -0.51 15.49 -0.90
C SER A 381 0.82 16.19 -1.20
N ALA A 382 1.40 15.87 -2.35
CA ALA A 382 2.72 16.34 -2.79
C ALA A 382 3.90 15.90 -1.92
N ASN A 383 3.73 14.91 -1.04
CA ASN A 383 4.80 14.36 -0.21
C ASN A 383 5.17 12.93 -0.62
N TYR A 384 6.45 12.59 -0.50
CA TYR A 384 6.92 11.23 -0.58
C TYR A 384 6.88 10.60 0.80
N THR A 385 6.00 9.65 1.01
CA THR A 385 5.77 9.06 2.34
C THR A 385 6.87 8.10 2.79
N GLY A 386 7.70 7.61 1.86
CA GLY A 386 8.70 6.57 2.14
C GLY A 386 8.09 5.20 2.42
N CYS A 387 6.81 5.02 2.18
CA CYS A 387 6.07 3.78 2.40
C CYS A 387 6.11 2.88 1.17
N MET A 388 5.94 1.59 1.40
CA MET A 388 5.91 0.49 0.46
C MET A 388 7.21 0.27 -0.32
N ILE A 389 7.30 -0.89 -0.90
CA ILE A 389 8.45 -1.39 -1.68
C ILE A 389 8.17 -1.31 -3.18
N GLY A 390 9.16 -1.67 -3.97
CA GLY A 390 9.04 -1.60 -5.42
C GLY A 390 9.21 -0.18 -5.97
N TYR A 391 9.11 -0.06 -7.27
CA TYR A 391 8.96 1.20 -8.02
C TYR A 391 7.96 0.98 -9.15
N HIS A 392 6.73 0.58 -8.74
CA HIS A 392 5.70 0.07 -9.64
C HIS A 392 5.12 1.10 -10.61
N VAL A 393 5.43 2.37 -10.42
CA VAL A 393 5.16 3.40 -11.43
C VAL A 393 5.72 3.01 -12.81
N VAL A 394 6.83 2.23 -12.86
CA VAL A 394 7.40 1.76 -14.15
C VAL A 394 6.48 0.76 -14.84
N SER A 395 5.75 -0.05 -14.07
CA SER A 395 4.72 -0.93 -14.59
C SER A 395 3.55 -0.13 -15.18
N VAL A 396 3.07 0.87 -14.45
CA VAL A 396 1.96 1.74 -14.91
C VAL A 396 2.33 2.47 -16.20
N ILE A 397 3.56 2.99 -16.29
CA ILE A 397 4.07 3.69 -17.48
C ILE A 397 4.15 2.73 -18.68
N LEU A 398 4.74 1.54 -18.50
CA LEU A 398 4.83 0.55 -19.55
C LEU A 398 3.45 0.06 -19.99
N ASP A 399 2.56 -0.24 -19.03
CA ASP A 399 1.21 -0.72 -19.31
C ASP A 399 0.40 0.29 -20.12
N ALA A 400 0.49 1.57 -19.76
CA ALA A 400 -0.10 2.65 -20.52
C ALA A 400 0.46 2.72 -21.97
N TYR A 401 1.78 2.57 -22.13
CA TYR A 401 2.41 2.59 -23.45
C TYR A 401 1.94 1.44 -24.34
N VAL A 402 2.02 0.20 -23.86
CA VAL A 402 1.65 -0.98 -24.67
C VAL A 402 0.16 -1.07 -24.95
N LYS A 403 -0.66 -0.42 -24.14
CA LYS A 403 -2.11 -0.27 -24.35
C LYS A 403 -2.46 1.01 -25.11
N SER A 404 -1.47 1.67 -25.72
CA SER A 404 -1.66 2.82 -26.63
C SER A 404 -2.38 4.01 -25.97
N ILE A 405 -2.03 4.35 -24.75
CA ILE A 405 -2.46 5.61 -24.13
C ILE A 405 -1.74 6.78 -24.81
N ASP A 406 -2.49 7.79 -25.22
CA ASP A 406 -1.95 8.97 -25.88
C ASP A 406 -1.23 9.88 -24.87
N PHE A 407 0.10 9.82 -24.90
CA PHE A 407 0.97 10.65 -24.09
C PHE A 407 2.27 10.93 -24.88
N LYS A 408 2.78 12.17 -24.84
CA LYS A 408 3.85 12.57 -25.74
C LYS A 408 5.26 12.30 -25.19
N ASN A 409 5.45 12.41 -23.87
CA ASN A 409 6.77 12.48 -23.24
C ASN A 409 7.18 11.12 -22.64
N TYR A 410 6.92 10.01 -23.32
CA TYR A 410 7.35 8.68 -22.86
C TYR A 410 8.87 8.51 -22.79
N ASP A 411 9.65 9.26 -23.59
CA ASP A 411 11.11 9.27 -23.55
C ASP A 411 11.65 9.88 -22.25
N GLU A 412 11.02 10.96 -21.75
CA GLU A 412 11.34 11.55 -20.45
C GLU A 412 10.97 10.60 -19.32
N LEU A 413 9.79 9.98 -19.36
CA LEU A 413 9.37 8.96 -18.40
C LEU A 413 10.31 7.75 -18.42
N TYR A 414 10.77 7.30 -19.59
CA TYR A 414 11.77 6.22 -19.68
C TYR A 414 13.08 6.60 -18.98
N THR A 415 13.51 7.84 -19.13
CA THR A 415 14.69 8.36 -18.40
C THR A 415 14.47 8.33 -16.89
N ALA A 416 13.30 8.75 -16.43
CA ALA A 416 12.91 8.71 -15.02
C ALA A 416 12.82 7.27 -14.47
N MET A 417 12.31 6.31 -15.26
CA MET A 417 12.27 4.88 -14.91
C MET A 417 13.70 4.34 -14.69
N LYS A 418 14.64 4.67 -15.53
CA LYS A 418 16.06 4.29 -15.33
C LYS A 418 16.65 4.94 -14.09
N HIS A 419 16.28 6.17 -13.78
CA HIS A 419 16.75 6.87 -12.59
C HIS A 419 16.30 6.18 -11.31
N ILE A 420 14.99 5.93 -11.14
CA ILE A 420 14.44 5.33 -9.92
C ILE A 420 15.06 3.94 -9.64
N SER A 421 15.29 3.13 -10.66
CA SER A 421 15.87 1.77 -10.56
C SER A 421 17.36 1.74 -10.25
N ASN A 422 18.04 2.89 -10.21
CA ASN A 422 19.49 3.01 -9.97
C ASN A 422 19.83 3.77 -8.66
N ARG A 423 18.85 4.12 -7.86
CA ARG A 423 19.08 4.76 -6.55
C ARG A 423 19.91 3.85 -5.63
N ASN A 424 20.72 4.45 -4.76
CA ASN A 424 21.52 3.73 -3.76
C ASN A 424 20.77 3.61 -2.43
N LYS A 425 19.50 3.21 -2.46
CA LYS A 425 18.60 3.09 -1.31
C LYS A 425 17.78 1.80 -1.43
N LEU A 426 17.16 1.37 -0.34
CA LEU A 426 16.19 0.28 -0.29
C LEU A 426 16.71 -1.04 -0.88
N GLY A 427 17.99 -1.38 -0.63
CA GLY A 427 18.61 -2.62 -1.11
C GLY A 427 18.94 -2.67 -2.60
N ILE A 428 18.65 -1.61 -3.39
CA ILE A 428 18.91 -1.60 -4.85
C ILE A 428 20.38 -1.79 -5.18
N THR A 429 21.30 -1.24 -4.39
CA THR A 429 22.75 -1.42 -4.60
C THR A 429 23.14 -2.89 -4.52
N GLU A 430 22.67 -3.60 -3.49
CA GLU A 430 22.94 -5.02 -3.32
C GLU A 430 22.24 -5.87 -4.38
N PHE A 431 20.97 -5.58 -4.67
CA PHE A 431 20.22 -6.23 -5.75
C PHE A 431 20.97 -6.16 -7.10
N LYS A 432 21.53 -5.00 -7.45
CA LYS A 432 22.33 -4.81 -8.67
C LYS A 432 23.63 -5.58 -8.64
N SER A 433 24.35 -5.58 -7.53
CA SER A 433 25.69 -6.19 -7.43
C SER A 433 25.64 -7.70 -7.26
N LYS A 434 24.73 -8.21 -6.40
CA LYS A 434 24.60 -9.64 -6.09
C LYS A 434 23.47 -10.33 -6.85
N GLY A 435 22.46 -9.63 -7.36
CA GLY A 435 21.29 -10.23 -7.99
C GLY A 435 20.25 -10.77 -6.98
N TYR A 436 20.33 -10.37 -5.73
CA TYR A 436 19.33 -10.54 -4.70
C TYR A 436 19.69 -9.63 -3.51
N ILE A 437 18.78 -9.45 -2.58
CA ILE A 437 18.98 -8.70 -1.35
C ILE A 437 19.12 -9.67 -0.18
N SER A 438 20.21 -9.57 0.58
CA SER A 438 20.41 -10.34 1.81
C SER A 438 19.52 -9.81 2.92
N SER A 439 18.96 -10.71 3.74
CA SER A 439 18.13 -10.33 4.88
C SER A 439 18.89 -9.58 5.98
N PHE A 440 20.22 -9.58 5.96
CA PHE A 440 21.04 -8.80 6.88
C PHE A 440 21.32 -7.37 6.42
N GLU A 441 21.18 -7.10 5.12
CA GLU A 441 21.45 -5.79 4.56
C GLU A 441 20.20 -4.91 4.53
N GLU A 442 19.06 -5.52 4.21
CA GLU A 442 17.82 -4.77 4.03
C GLU A 442 16.60 -5.61 4.48
N PRO A 443 15.63 -5.04 5.19
CA PRO A 443 14.36 -5.69 5.46
C PRO A 443 13.56 -5.91 4.18
N GLU A 444 12.58 -6.83 4.24
CA GLU A 444 11.70 -7.19 3.14
C GLU A 444 12.47 -7.71 1.91
N SER A 445 13.61 -8.32 2.19
CA SER A 445 14.63 -8.70 1.20
C SER A 445 14.10 -9.62 0.10
N VAL A 446 13.20 -10.55 0.42
CA VAL A 446 12.58 -11.45 -0.56
C VAL A 446 11.59 -10.67 -1.42
N SER A 447 10.66 -9.97 -0.80
CA SER A 447 9.65 -9.17 -1.51
C SER A 447 10.30 -8.14 -2.43
N LYS A 448 11.25 -7.35 -1.93
CA LYS A 448 12.01 -6.38 -2.72
C LYS A 448 12.73 -7.02 -3.91
N THR A 449 13.37 -8.18 -3.71
CA THR A 449 14.06 -8.89 -4.81
C THR A 449 13.08 -9.30 -5.90
N LEU A 450 11.91 -9.82 -5.54
CA LEU A 450 10.89 -10.26 -6.49
C LEU A 450 10.27 -9.07 -7.24
N GLU A 451 9.88 -8.04 -6.53
CA GLU A 451 9.23 -6.86 -7.11
C GLU A 451 10.20 -6.06 -7.98
N TYR A 452 11.47 -5.90 -7.55
CA TYR A 452 12.48 -5.27 -8.41
C TYR A 452 12.78 -6.09 -9.67
N SER A 453 12.69 -7.42 -9.60
CA SER A 453 12.81 -8.26 -10.79
C SER A 453 11.71 -7.95 -11.82
N TYR A 454 10.48 -7.81 -11.37
CA TYR A 454 9.37 -7.43 -12.23
C TYR A 454 9.48 -5.98 -12.73
N ASN A 455 9.82 -5.04 -11.85
CA ASN A 455 10.00 -3.65 -12.24
C ASN A 455 11.11 -3.48 -13.28
N ASP A 456 12.21 -4.21 -13.15
CA ASP A 456 13.31 -4.20 -14.12
C ASP A 456 12.93 -4.87 -15.44
N TRP A 457 12.03 -5.87 -15.43
CA TRP A 457 11.43 -6.36 -16.66
C TRP A 457 10.64 -5.27 -17.39
N CYS A 458 9.89 -4.45 -16.66
CA CYS A 458 9.18 -3.31 -17.27
C CYS A 458 10.15 -2.33 -17.93
N ILE A 459 11.28 -2.03 -17.29
CA ILE A 459 12.31 -1.14 -17.87
C ILE A 459 13.00 -1.82 -19.06
N TYR A 460 13.25 -3.14 -19.01
CA TYR A 460 13.75 -3.91 -20.13
C TYR A 460 12.84 -3.80 -21.37
N LYS A 461 11.53 -3.92 -21.18
CA LYS A 461 10.55 -3.76 -22.27
C LYS A 461 10.57 -2.35 -22.86
N MET A 462 10.65 -1.32 -22.03
CA MET A 462 10.82 0.06 -22.49
C MET A 462 12.17 0.25 -23.22
N ALA A 463 13.25 -0.38 -22.74
CA ALA A 463 14.54 -0.35 -23.43
C ALA A 463 14.48 -1.00 -24.82
N GLN A 464 13.69 -2.06 -24.99
CA GLN A 464 13.43 -2.64 -26.33
C GLN A 464 12.70 -1.65 -27.24
N ILE A 465 11.67 -0.97 -26.74
CA ILE A 465 10.90 0.04 -27.47
C ILE A 465 11.79 1.19 -27.94
N PHE A 466 12.68 1.68 -27.08
CA PHE A 466 13.60 2.79 -27.37
C PHE A 466 14.94 2.35 -27.99
N ASN A 467 15.15 1.06 -28.28
CA ASN A 467 16.37 0.48 -28.85
C ASN A 467 17.64 0.77 -28.01
N ASP A 468 17.51 0.86 -26.67
CA ASP A 468 18.63 1.06 -25.75
C ASP A 468 19.30 -0.28 -25.42
N SER A 469 20.26 -0.71 -26.27
CA SER A 469 20.87 -2.04 -26.17
C SER A 469 21.67 -2.27 -24.88
N ILE A 470 22.22 -1.22 -24.27
CA ILE A 470 22.95 -1.31 -23.00
C ILE A 470 21.98 -1.58 -21.86
N ALA A 471 20.91 -0.81 -21.80
CA ALA A 471 19.86 -1.00 -20.81
C ALA A 471 19.20 -2.38 -20.97
N MET A 472 18.89 -2.81 -22.20
CA MET A 472 18.31 -4.12 -22.48
C MET A 472 19.09 -5.26 -21.81
N GLY A 473 20.41 -5.32 -21.98
CA GLY A 473 21.23 -6.39 -21.39
C GLY A 473 21.18 -6.39 -19.86
N SER A 474 21.38 -5.22 -19.25
CA SER A 474 21.41 -5.08 -17.79
C SER A 474 20.06 -5.40 -17.14
N TYR A 475 18.96 -4.85 -17.65
CA TYR A 475 17.64 -5.04 -17.06
C TYR A 475 17.07 -6.45 -17.31
N LEU A 476 17.41 -7.07 -18.45
CA LEU A 476 17.06 -8.46 -18.71
C LEU A 476 17.75 -9.43 -17.73
N GLU A 477 19.01 -9.17 -17.37
CA GLU A 477 19.69 -9.93 -16.33
C GLU A 477 19.01 -9.73 -14.96
N ARG A 478 18.78 -8.48 -14.57
CA ARG A 478 18.19 -8.10 -13.27
C ARG A 478 16.76 -8.63 -13.10
N SER A 479 15.96 -8.68 -14.17
CA SER A 479 14.61 -9.20 -14.15
C SER A 479 14.50 -10.69 -13.78
N GLN A 480 15.62 -11.42 -13.82
CA GLN A 480 15.66 -12.84 -13.47
C GLN A 480 16.20 -13.11 -12.07
N SER A 481 16.48 -12.07 -11.30
CA SER A 481 17.07 -12.16 -9.94
C SER A 481 16.23 -12.98 -8.97
N TYR A 482 14.92 -13.10 -9.16
CA TYR A 482 14.02 -13.97 -8.39
C TYR A 482 14.52 -15.42 -8.30
N LYS A 483 15.20 -15.92 -9.34
CA LYS A 483 15.75 -17.29 -9.39
C LYS A 483 16.77 -17.58 -8.28
N ASN A 484 17.45 -16.53 -7.78
CA ASN A 484 18.44 -16.63 -6.72
C ASN A 484 17.85 -16.89 -5.34
N LEU A 485 16.54 -16.65 -5.17
CA LEU A 485 15.81 -16.86 -3.91
C LEU A 485 14.91 -18.11 -3.92
N PHE A 486 14.83 -18.82 -5.05
CA PHE A 486 14.04 -20.04 -5.12
C PHE A 486 14.78 -21.21 -4.49
N ASN A 487 14.20 -21.82 -3.46
CA ASN A 487 14.70 -23.04 -2.84
C ASN A 487 13.95 -24.27 -3.39
N SER A 488 14.61 -25.06 -4.22
CA SER A 488 14.03 -26.26 -4.85
C SER A 488 13.55 -27.32 -3.86
N ASN A 489 14.09 -27.35 -2.63
CA ASN A 489 13.67 -28.32 -1.60
C ASN A 489 12.29 -27.97 -1.03
N SER A 490 11.99 -26.68 -0.83
CA SER A 490 10.68 -26.21 -0.34
C SER A 490 9.72 -25.91 -1.49
N GLY A 491 10.24 -25.60 -2.67
CA GLY A 491 9.48 -25.07 -3.78
C GLY A 491 8.96 -23.64 -3.55
N LEU A 492 9.65 -22.86 -2.69
CA LEU A 492 9.24 -21.53 -2.28
C LEU A 492 10.43 -20.55 -2.30
N MET A 493 10.13 -19.26 -2.34
CA MET A 493 11.13 -18.19 -2.22
C MET A 493 11.55 -18.05 -0.76
N GLN A 494 12.86 -18.18 -0.50
CA GLN A 494 13.42 -18.17 0.84
C GLN A 494 14.48 -17.10 1.00
N PRO A 495 14.54 -16.40 2.15
CA PRO A 495 15.57 -15.41 2.42
C PRO A 495 16.95 -16.05 2.54
N LYS A 496 17.97 -15.32 2.11
CA LYS A 496 19.37 -15.66 2.27
C LYS A 496 20.07 -14.74 3.28
N THR A 497 21.00 -15.32 4.01
CA THR A 497 21.91 -14.63 4.92
C THR A 497 23.32 -15.17 4.73
N ASN A 498 24.31 -14.30 4.66
CA ASN A 498 25.72 -14.71 4.57
C ASN A 498 25.96 -15.81 3.51
N GLY A 499 25.40 -15.61 2.30
CA GLY A 499 25.59 -16.52 1.15
C GLY A 499 24.84 -17.85 1.21
N ASN A 500 23.98 -18.07 2.23
CA ASN A 500 23.20 -19.32 2.35
C ASN A 500 21.73 -19.04 2.72
N TRP A 501 20.90 -20.08 2.63
CA TRP A 501 19.52 -19.98 3.13
C TRP A 501 19.49 -19.63 4.62
N LYS A 502 18.60 -18.70 4.98
CA LYS A 502 18.32 -18.39 6.39
C LYS A 502 17.79 -19.65 7.07
N THR A 503 18.40 -20.00 8.22
CA THR A 503 17.99 -21.15 9.03
C THR A 503 16.65 -20.91 9.74
N GLY A 504 15.97 -22.00 10.14
CA GLY A 504 14.69 -21.88 10.86
C GLY A 504 13.52 -21.41 9.98
N PHE A 505 13.58 -21.65 8.67
CA PHE A 505 12.56 -21.22 7.72
C PHE A 505 11.22 -21.94 7.97
N ILE A 506 10.19 -21.15 8.20
CA ILE A 506 8.79 -21.58 8.31
C ILE A 506 7.98 -20.86 7.24
N PRO A 507 7.41 -21.57 6.25
CA PRO A 507 6.74 -20.90 5.11
C PRO A 507 5.56 -20.00 5.47
N SER A 508 4.82 -20.29 6.54
CA SER A 508 3.69 -19.51 7.03
C SER A 508 4.08 -18.41 8.02
N GLU A 509 5.38 -18.22 8.27
CA GLU A 509 5.86 -17.21 9.19
C GLU A 509 5.80 -15.83 8.58
N VAL A 510 5.00 -14.94 9.16
CA VAL A 510 4.96 -13.50 8.87
C VAL A 510 6.16 -12.86 9.56
N ASN A 511 7.13 -12.39 8.78
CA ASN A 511 8.37 -11.81 9.30
C ASN A 511 8.88 -10.67 8.39
N TYR A 512 9.97 -10.03 8.78
CA TYR A 512 10.52 -8.88 8.05
C TYR A 512 11.33 -9.22 6.78
N ASN A 513 11.25 -10.44 6.26
CA ASN A 513 11.79 -10.76 4.94
C ASN A 513 10.75 -10.60 3.83
N TYR A 514 9.47 -10.49 4.20
CA TYR A 514 8.34 -10.33 3.31
C TYR A 514 7.52 -9.11 3.72
N THR A 515 7.11 -8.31 2.76
CA THR A 515 6.26 -7.15 2.98
C THR A 515 4.84 -7.62 3.29
N GLU A 516 4.38 -7.36 4.52
CA GLU A 516 3.01 -7.68 4.98
C GLU A 516 2.56 -9.10 4.64
N ALA A 517 3.49 -10.06 4.63
CA ALA A 517 3.24 -11.37 4.07
C ALA A 517 4.15 -12.45 4.66
N ASN A 518 4.02 -13.66 4.14
CA ASN A 518 4.91 -14.77 4.33
C ASN A 518 5.41 -15.35 3.00
N SER A 519 6.17 -16.45 3.05
CA SER A 519 6.75 -17.05 1.85
C SER A 519 5.70 -17.56 0.86
N TRP A 520 4.57 -18.10 1.31
CA TRP A 520 3.51 -18.55 0.43
C TRP A 520 2.94 -17.42 -0.41
N GLN A 521 2.69 -16.25 0.21
CA GLN A 521 2.06 -15.11 -0.41
C GLN A 521 2.96 -14.34 -1.37
N TYR A 522 4.29 -14.58 -1.34
CA TYR A 522 5.22 -13.95 -2.27
C TYR A 522 5.86 -14.90 -3.29
N SER A 523 5.90 -16.22 -3.03
CA SER A 523 6.65 -17.15 -3.90
C SER A 523 6.15 -17.23 -5.34
N PHE A 524 4.94 -16.77 -5.61
CA PHE A 524 4.33 -16.78 -6.93
C PHE A 524 4.38 -15.41 -7.63
N PHE A 525 4.95 -14.39 -7.00
CA PHE A 525 5.04 -13.05 -7.59
C PHE A 525 6.20 -12.97 -8.61
N VAL A 526 5.96 -13.53 -9.78
CA VAL A 526 6.85 -13.48 -10.96
C VAL A 526 6.01 -13.32 -12.23
N PRO A 527 5.13 -12.29 -12.34
CA PRO A 527 4.14 -12.21 -13.41
C PRO A 527 4.77 -12.16 -14.81
N HIS A 528 5.97 -11.63 -14.94
CA HIS A 528 6.70 -11.41 -16.18
C HIS A 528 7.43 -12.65 -16.73
N ASP A 529 7.56 -13.75 -15.95
CA ASP A 529 8.31 -14.95 -16.36
C ASP A 529 7.71 -16.22 -15.74
N ILE A 530 6.40 -16.43 -15.93
CA ILE A 530 5.69 -17.62 -15.38
C ILE A 530 6.24 -18.93 -15.94
N GLU A 531 6.62 -18.98 -17.21
CA GLU A 531 7.27 -20.18 -17.78
C GLU A 531 8.63 -20.45 -17.11
N GLY A 532 9.38 -19.38 -16.75
CA GLY A 532 10.61 -19.50 -15.95
C GLY A 532 10.32 -20.05 -14.55
N LEU A 533 9.26 -19.55 -13.90
CA LEU A 533 8.83 -20.05 -12.59
C LEU A 533 8.39 -21.53 -12.65
N VAL A 534 7.65 -21.91 -13.68
CA VAL A 534 7.26 -23.30 -13.95
C VAL A 534 8.50 -24.21 -14.14
N LYS A 535 9.50 -23.73 -14.89
CA LYS A 535 10.77 -24.47 -15.12
C LYS A 535 11.52 -24.73 -13.82
N ILE A 536 11.68 -23.73 -12.95
CA ILE A 536 12.43 -23.91 -11.68
C ILE A 536 11.68 -24.80 -10.68
N HIS A 537 10.36 -24.95 -10.79
CA HIS A 537 9.56 -25.95 -10.05
C HIS A 537 9.71 -27.38 -10.61
N GLY A 538 10.47 -27.57 -11.68
CA GLY A 538 10.62 -28.88 -12.34
C GLY A 538 9.46 -29.21 -13.27
N GLY A 539 8.73 -28.23 -13.76
CA GLY A 539 7.70 -28.34 -14.77
C GLY A 539 6.27 -28.13 -14.26
N LYS A 540 5.36 -28.08 -15.22
CA LYS A 540 3.96 -27.68 -15.05
C LYS A 540 3.25 -28.41 -13.90
N LYS A 541 3.43 -29.74 -13.80
CA LYS A 541 2.70 -30.55 -12.78
C LYS A 541 3.14 -30.20 -11.36
N ASN A 542 4.44 -30.01 -11.15
CA ASN A 542 4.98 -29.64 -9.83
C ASN A 542 4.54 -28.23 -9.44
N PHE A 543 4.58 -27.30 -10.39
CA PHE A 543 4.08 -25.94 -10.19
C PHE A 543 2.58 -25.94 -9.83
N GLU A 544 1.75 -26.66 -10.59
CA GLU A 544 0.33 -26.82 -10.30
C GLU A 544 0.07 -27.41 -8.91
N ASN A 545 0.83 -28.46 -8.53
CA ASN A 545 0.72 -29.04 -7.19
C ASN A 545 1.08 -28.02 -6.11
N LYS A 546 2.14 -27.22 -6.29
CA LYS A 546 2.55 -26.19 -5.33
C LYS A 546 1.51 -25.06 -5.24
N LEU A 547 0.91 -24.68 -6.36
CA LEU A 547 -0.19 -23.72 -6.38
C LEU A 547 -1.45 -24.26 -5.69
N ASN A 548 -1.77 -25.54 -5.87
CA ASN A 548 -2.85 -26.18 -5.12
C ASN A 548 -2.58 -26.23 -3.62
N GLU A 549 -1.32 -26.48 -3.20
CA GLU A 549 -0.94 -26.41 -1.80
C GLU A 549 -1.24 -25.01 -1.20
N LEU A 550 -0.91 -23.93 -1.90
CA LEU A 550 -1.20 -22.56 -1.45
C LEU A 550 -2.67 -22.41 -0.99
N PHE A 551 -3.62 -22.93 -1.77
CA PHE A 551 -5.05 -22.81 -1.50
C PHE A 551 -5.62 -23.86 -0.52
N THR A 552 -4.82 -24.87 -0.11
CA THR A 552 -5.31 -26.00 0.68
C THR A 552 -4.57 -26.23 2.00
N VAL A 553 -3.36 -25.68 2.18
CA VAL A 553 -2.65 -25.74 3.47
C VAL A 553 -3.41 -24.98 4.55
N ASN A 554 -3.10 -25.28 5.82
CA ASN A 554 -3.71 -24.57 6.94
C ASN A 554 -3.50 -23.05 6.83
N SER A 555 -4.54 -22.28 7.15
CA SER A 555 -4.54 -20.82 7.17
C SER A 555 -3.86 -20.22 8.40
N ASP A 556 -3.39 -21.02 9.36
CA ASP A 556 -2.69 -20.54 10.55
C ASP A 556 -1.40 -19.80 10.15
N LEU A 557 -1.24 -18.59 10.65
CA LEU A 557 -0.06 -17.77 10.48
C LEU A 557 0.87 -17.95 11.67
N ALA A 558 2.16 -18.14 11.40
CA ALA A 558 3.21 -18.07 12.41
C ALA A 558 3.85 -16.67 12.41
N GLY A 559 4.66 -16.36 13.43
CA GLY A 559 5.43 -15.12 13.48
C GLY A 559 4.67 -13.92 14.04
N ARG A 560 4.86 -12.75 13.45
CA ARG A 560 4.21 -11.50 13.89
C ARG A 560 2.76 -11.42 13.40
N GLN A 561 1.94 -10.65 14.12
CA GLN A 561 0.62 -10.27 13.63
C GLN A 561 0.76 -9.20 12.54
N GLN A 562 -0.06 -9.34 11.49
CA GLN A 562 -0.16 -8.38 10.39
C GLN A 562 -1.64 -8.19 10.06
N ALA A 563 -2.14 -6.98 10.23
CA ALA A 563 -3.56 -6.66 10.09
C ALA A 563 -4.06 -6.83 8.65
N ASP A 564 -3.19 -6.61 7.67
CA ASP A 564 -3.51 -6.65 6.25
C ASP A 564 -3.75 -8.09 5.73
N ILE A 565 -3.24 -9.11 6.41
CA ILE A 565 -3.42 -10.51 5.98
C ILE A 565 -4.83 -10.99 6.38
N THR A 566 -5.78 -10.78 5.50
CA THR A 566 -7.20 -11.12 5.67
C THR A 566 -7.73 -11.91 4.45
N GLY A 567 -8.96 -12.43 4.53
CA GLY A 567 -9.58 -13.16 3.41
C GLY A 567 -8.81 -14.40 3.00
N LEU A 568 -8.41 -15.25 3.98
CA LEU A 568 -7.56 -16.41 3.73
C LEU A 568 -8.33 -17.59 3.11
N ILE A 569 -7.75 -18.17 2.05
CA ILE A 569 -8.07 -19.49 1.49
C ILE A 569 -6.77 -20.28 1.48
N GLY A 570 -6.57 -21.18 2.44
CA GLY A 570 -5.23 -21.71 2.71
C GLY A 570 -4.29 -20.59 3.12
N GLN A 571 -3.19 -20.41 2.39
CA GLN A 571 -2.25 -19.30 2.59
C GLN A 571 -2.41 -18.17 1.53
N TYR A 572 -3.35 -18.30 0.61
CA TYR A 572 -3.80 -17.19 -0.24
C TYR A 572 -4.52 -16.16 0.62
N ALA A 573 -4.11 -14.90 0.58
CA ALA A 573 -4.69 -13.81 1.34
C ALA A 573 -5.30 -12.79 0.38
N HIS A 574 -6.62 -12.81 0.19
CA HIS A 574 -7.27 -11.89 -0.76
C HIS A 574 -7.22 -10.44 -0.32
N GLY A 575 -7.28 -10.21 1.00
CA GLY A 575 -7.23 -8.86 1.57
C GLY A 575 -5.84 -8.21 1.52
N ASN A 576 -4.83 -8.82 0.86
CA ASN A 576 -3.54 -8.18 0.62
C ASN A 576 -3.03 -8.45 -0.79
N GLU A 577 -2.49 -7.46 -1.45
CA GLU A 577 -2.24 -7.35 -2.87
C GLU A 577 -1.29 -8.39 -3.47
N PRO A 578 -0.23 -8.86 -2.79
CA PRO A 578 0.66 -9.87 -3.35
C PRO A 578 -0.04 -11.13 -3.85
N SER A 579 -1.24 -11.43 -3.34
CA SER A 579 -2.02 -12.62 -3.71
C SER A 579 -2.91 -12.43 -4.95
N HIS A 580 -3.24 -11.23 -5.36
CA HIS A 580 -4.31 -10.90 -6.31
C HIS A 580 -4.22 -11.61 -7.66
N HIS A 581 -3.02 -11.88 -8.18
CA HIS A 581 -2.82 -12.57 -9.46
C HIS A 581 -2.84 -14.10 -9.36
N MET A 582 -2.72 -14.68 -8.15
CA MET A 582 -2.42 -16.11 -7.98
C MET A 582 -3.52 -17.04 -8.46
N SER A 583 -4.81 -16.65 -8.29
CA SER A 583 -5.95 -17.42 -8.78
C SER A 583 -5.98 -17.53 -10.33
N TYR A 584 -5.31 -16.62 -11.01
CA TYR A 584 -5.19 -16.58 -12.47
C TYR A 584 -4.00 -17.37 -13.01
N LEU A 585 -3.04 -17.77 -12.19
CA LEU A 585 -1.87 -18.54 -12.62
C LEU A 585 -2.23 -19.90 -13.24
N TYR A 586 -3.36 -20.49 -12.86
CA TYR A 586 -3.88 -21.69 -13.52
C TYR A 586 -4.18 -21.46 -15.01
N ASN A 587 -4.66 -20.28 -15.41
CA ASN A 587 -4.83 -19.91 -16.81
C ASN A 587 -3.51 -19.96 -17.59
N MET A 588 -2.42 -19.57 -16.95
CA MET A 588 -1.09 -19.48 -17.56
C MET A 588 -0.36 -20.82 -17.66
N ILE A 589 -0.96 -21.87 -17.12
CA ILE A 589 -0.53 -23.26 -17.31
C ILE A 589 -1.58 -24.09 -18.07
N GLY A 590 -2.60 -23.45 -18.66
CA GLY A 590 -3.63 -24.11 -19.47
C GLY A 590 -4.66 -24.90 -18.67
N ASN A 591 -4.86 -24.59 -17.39
CA ASN A 591 -5.92 -25.11 -16.54
C ASN A 591 -6.95 -24.02 -16.19
N SER A 592 -7.60 -23.47 -17.24
CA SER A 592 -8.54 -22.35 -17.08
C SER A 592 -9.74 -22.70 -16.20
N SER A 593 -10.17 -23.97 -16.17
CA SER A 593 -11.30 -24.38 -15.31
C SER A 593 -10.99 -24.22 -13.83
N GLN A 594 -9.74 -24.52 -13.40
CA GLN A 594 -9.32 -24.32 -12.00
C GLN A 594 -9.29 -22.84 -11.64
N SER A 595 -8.81 -21.96 -12.54
CA SER A 595 -8.87 -20.51 -12.35
C SER A 595 -10.31 -20.01 -12.21
N GLN A 596 -11.22 -20.46 -13.10
CA GLN A 596 -12.64 -20.10 -13.08
C GLN A 596 -13.30 -20.45 -11.75
N MET A 597 -13.01 -21.66 -11.23
CA MET A 597 -13.51 -22.10 -9.94
C MET A 597 -12.98 -21.22 -8.79
N MET A 598 -11.67 -20.93 -8.76
CA MET A 598 -11.08 -20.14 -7.67
C MET A 598 -11.52 -18.69 -7.71
N VAL A 599 -11.55 -18.06 -8.89
CA VAL A 599 -12.02 -16.67 -9.04
C VAL A 599 -13.50 -16.57 -8.66
N ASN A 600 -14.34 -17.51 -9.10
CA ASN A 600 -15.75 -17.55 -8.71
C ASN A 600 -15.92 -17.66 -7.19
N LYS A 601 -15.12 -18.54 -6.54
CA LYS A 601 -15.11 -18.66 -5.07
C LYS A 601 -14.77 -17.34 -4.39
N ILE A 602 -13.70 -16.65 -4.83
CA ILE A 602 -13.27 -15.37 -4.25
C ILE A 602 -14.36 -14.31 -4.44
N LEU A 603 -14.93 -14.18 -5.65
CA LEU A 603 -15.98 -13.21 -5.95
C LEU A 603 -17.22 -13.36 -5.05
N ASN A 604 -17.58 -14.58 -4.69
CA ASN A 604 -18.77 -14.87 -3.89
C ASN A 604 -18.52 -14.89 -2.37
N GLU A 605 -17.29 -15.20 -1.92
CA GLU A 605 -16.99 -15.33 -0.49
C GLU A 605 -16.35 -14.07 0.11
N MET A 606 -15.67 -13.23 -0.71
CA MET A 606 -14.85 -12.12 -0.22
C MET A 606 -15.48 -10.74 -0.45
N TYR A 607 -16.65 -10.69 -1.14
CA TYR A 607 -17.38 -9.44 -1.41
C TYR A 607 -18.86 -9.61 -1.08
N SER A 608 -19.46 -8.58 -0.51
CA SER A 608 -20.90 -8.58 -0.20
C SER A 608 -21.47 -7.15 -0.19
N ALA A 609 -22.80 -7.02 -0.27
CA ALA A 609 -23.51 -5.74 -0.19
C ALA A 609 -23.70 -5.27 1.28
N GLN A 610 -22.83 -5.67 2.20
CA GLN A 610 -22.86 -5.28 3.60
C GLN A 610 -21.76 -4.24 3.88
N PRO A 611 -21.83 -3.48 4.99
CA PRO A 611 -20.76 -2.55 5.35
C PRO A 611 -19.38 -3.19 5.48
N GLY A 612 -19.28 -4.44 5.95
CA GLY A 612 -18.06 -5.23 5.97
C GLY A 612 -17.81 -6.02 4.67
N GLY A 613 -18.36 -5.57 3.54
CA GLY A 613 -18.36 -6.30 2.27
C GLY A 613 -17.06 -6.27 1.47
N VAL A 614 -15.97 -5.78 2.05
CA VAL A 614 -14.60 -5.84 1.55
C VAL A 614 -13.73 -6.46 2.64
N VAL A 615 -12.98 -7.52 2.34
CA VAL A 615 -12.30 -8.34 3.37
C VAL A 615 -11.00 -7.77 3.91
N GLY A 616 -10.45 -6.73 3.33
CA GLY A 616 -9.23 -6.02 3.76
C GLY A 616 -9.31 -4.56 3.42
N ASN A 617 -8.19 -3.85 3.53
CA ASN A 617 -8.09 -2.49 3.04
C ASN A 617 -8.58 -2.41 1.59
N GLU A 618 -9.38 -1.41 1.27
CA GLU A 618 -9.86 -1.24 -0.11
C GLU A 618 -8.74 -0.74 -1.04
N ASP A 619 -7.74 -0.05 -0.45
CA ASP A 619 -6.49 0.42 -1.04
C ASP A 619 -6.64 1.20 -2.34
N CYS A 620 -7.27 2.38 -2.19
CA CYS A 620 -7.39 3.39 -3.25
C CYS A 620 -7.97 2.83 -4.56
N GLY A 621 -8.93 1.92 -4.45
CA GLY A 621 -9.60 1.30 -5.60
C GLY A 621 -9.06 -0.06 -6.02
N GLN A 622 -7.99 -0.60 -5.40
CA GLN A 622 -7.37 -1.84 -5.87
C GLN A 622 -8.24 -3.08 -5.63
N MET A 623 -8.78 -3.26 -4.42
CA MET A 623 -9.70 -4.37 -4.14
C MET A 623 -10.95 -4.30 -5.00
N SER A 624 -11.47 -3.10 -5.17
CA SER A 624 -12.65 -2.83 -6.01
C SER A 624 -12.38 -3.07 -7.50
N ALA A 625 -11.21 -2.65 -8.02
CA ALA A 625 -10.82 -2.89 -9.41
C ALA A 625 -10.61 -4.38 -9.70
N TRP A 626 -10.07 -5.15 -8.74
CA TRP A 626 -9.98 -6.60 -8.83
C TRP A 626 -11.38 -7.22 -9.02
N TYR A 627 -12.35 -6.78 -8.18
CA TYR A 627 -13.75 -7.24 -8.31
C TYR A 627 -14.36 -6.84 -9.65
N VAL A 628 -14.20 -5.59 -10.08
CA VAL A 628 -14.74 -5.09 -11.35
C VAL A 628 -14.22 -5.91 -12.52
N LEU A 629 -12.91 -6.04 -12.67
CA LEU A 629 -12.29 -6.79 -13.77
C LEU A 629 -12.66 -8.28 -13.72
N SER A 630 -12.55 -8.91 -12.55
CA SER A 630 -12.86 -10.34 -12.39
C SER A 630 -14.32 -10.65 -12.65
N SER A 631 -15.25 -9.81 -12.19
CA SER A 631 -16.69 -10.00 -12.36
C SER A 631 -17.19 -9.80 -13.80
N ILE A 632 -16.51 -8.95 -14.60
CA ILE A 632 -16.78 -8.82 -16.03
C ILE A 632 -16.10 -9.90 -16.88
N GLY A 633 -15.26 -10.73 -16.27
CA GLY A 633 -14.56 -11.84 -16.90
C GLY A 633 -13.30 -11.47 -17.67
N LEU A 634 -12.64 -10.37 -17.30
CA LEU A 634 -11.34 -9.93 -17.82
C LEU A 634 -10.37 -9.71 -16.65
N PHE A 635 -9.08 -10.02 -16.84
CA PHE A 635 -8.07 -9.73 -15.84
C PHE A 635 -6.70 -9.55 -16.47
N ASP A 636 -5.92 -8.58 -15.97
CA ASP A 636 -4.53 -8.37 -16.37
C ASP A 636 -3.59 -9.01 -15.33
N VAL A 637 -2.93 -10.11 -15.69
CA VAL A 637 -2.01 -10.82 -14.78
C VAL A 637 -0.61 -10.22 -14.78
N ASN A 638 -0.24 -9.58 -15.88
CA ASN A 638 1.11 -9.04 -16.10
C ASN A 638 1.01 -7.62 -16.69
N PRO A 639 0.64 -6.61 -15.88
CA PRO A 639 0.63 -5.23 -16.35
C PRO A 639 1.95 -4.85 -17.03
N GLY A 640 1.84 -4.25 -18.21
CA GLY A 640 2.98 -4.03 -19.11
C GLY A 640 3.00 -4.96 -20.32
N ASP A 641 2.04 -5.89 -20.42
CA ASP A 641 1.71 -6.62 -21.64
C ASP A 641 0.29 -6.22 -22.13
N PRO A 642 0.01 -6.23 -23.42
CA PRO A 642 -1.26 -5.73 -23.96
C PRO A 642 -2.42 -6.73 -23.89
N TYR A 643 -2.39 -7.67 -22.94
CA TYR A 643 -3.33 -8.79 -22.89
C TYR A 643 -4.18 -8.83 -21.63
N TYR A 644 -5.46 -9.18 -21.79
CA TYR A 644 -6.38 -9.50 -20.70
C TYR A 644 -6.76 -10.97 -20.78
N ILE A 645 -6.67 -11.69 -19.66
CA ILE A 645 -7.12 -13.08 -19.56
C ILE A 645 -8.65 -13.09 -19.52
N ILE A 646 -9.24 -14.05 -20.24
CA ILE A 646 -10.69 -14.30 -20.22
C ILE A 646 -11.02 -15.27 -19.09
N ASN A 647 -11.95 -14.90 -18.23
CA ASN A 647 -12.53 -15.75 -17.20
C ASN A 647 -14.04 -15.74 -17.28
N THR A 648 -14.73 -16.48 -16.42
CA THR A 648 -16.20 -16.56 -16.43
C THR A 648 -16.79 -15.30 -15.79
N PRO A 649 -17.58 -14.49 -16.54
CA PRO A 649 -18.27 -13.34 -15.99
C PRO A 649 -19.39 -13.74 -15.02
N LEU A 650 -19.67 -12.90 -14.03
CA LEU A 650 -20.84 -13.04 -13.15
C LEU A 650 -22.15 -12.62 -13.83
N PHE A 651 -22.09 -11.77 -14.85
CA PHE A 651 -23.24 -11.09 -15.45
C PHE A 651 -23.69 -11.76 -16.76
N ASP A 652 -24.97 -11.60 -17.09
CA ASP A 652 -25.53 -12.11 -18.37
C ASP A 652 -24.99 -11.34 -19.57
N GLU A 653 -24.86 -10.02 -19.43
CA GLU A 653 -24.26 -9.14 -20.44
C GLU A 653 -23.47 -8.02 -19.73
N VAL A 654 -22.30 -7.70 -20.28
CA VAL A 654 -21.48 -6.55 -19.94
C VAL A 654 -21.25 -5.74 -21.19
N THR A 655 -21.32 -4.41 -21.09
CA THR A 655 -20.98 -3.49 -22.20
C THR A 655 -19.92 -2.51 -21.70
N LEU A 656 -18.74 -2.53 -22.29
CA LEU A 656 -17.73 -1.49 -22.12
C LEU A 656 -18.03 -0.38 -23.13
N ASN A 657 -18.38 0.81 -22.64
CA ASN A 657 -18.56 2.02 -23.43
C ASN A 657 -17.22 2.75 -23.48
N LEU A 658 -16.47 2.54 -24.57
CA LEU A 658 -15.09 2.99 -24.71
C LEU A 658 -15.00 4.48 -25.06
N GLU A 659 -13.93 5.16 -24.66
CA GLU A 659 -13.74 6.60 -24.93
C GLU A 659 -13.56 6.96 -26.43
N ASN A 660 -13.32 5.98 -27.29
CA ASN A 660 -13.31 6.12 -28.75
C ASN A 660 -14.70 5.90 -29.38
N GLU A 661 -15.76 5.92 -28.56
CA GLU A 661 -17.19 5.72 -28.94
C GLU A 661 -17.55 4.30 -29.37
N ASN A 662 -16.58 3.38 -29.44
CA ASN A 662 -16.86 1.97 -29.69
C ASN A 662 -17.47 1.31 -28.45
N LYS A 663 -18.16 0.17 -28.69
CA LYS A 663 -18.71 -0.66 -27.62
C LYS A 663 -18.17 -2.08 -27.73
N PHE A 664 -17.62 -2.58 -26.64
CA PHE A 664 -17.26 -3.98 -26.54
C PHE A 664 -18.22 -4.69 -25.59
N LYS A 665 -18.90 -5.72 -26.10
CA LYS A 665 -19.89 -6.48 -25.35
C LYS A 665 -19.39 -7.85 -24.98
N ILE A 666 -19.65 -8.27 -23.76
CA ILE A 666 -19.43 -9.63 -23.28
C ILE A 666 -20.81 -10.22 -23.00
N LYS A 667 -21.19 -11.27 -23.72
CA LYS A 667 -22.47 -11.97 -23.58
C LYS A 667 -22.26 -13.37 -23.07
N CYS A 668 -22.98 -13.74 -22.02
CA CYS A 668 -22.94 -15.08 -21.43
C CYS A 668 -24.20 -15.83 -21.80
N ASN A 669 -24.06 -16.99 -22.45
CA ASN A 669 -25.10 -17.95 -22.68
C ASN A 669 -24.91 -19.17 -21.78
N GLY A 670 -25.96 -19.96 -21.58
CA GLY A 670 -25.96 -21.15 -20.73
C GLY A 670 -26.92 -21.01 -19.55
N GLY A 671 -26.86 -21.88 -18.58
CA GLY A 671 -27.75 -21.83 -17.42
C GLY A 671 -27.54 -20.60 -16.54
N ASN A 672 -28.63 -20.10 -15.98
CA ASN A 672 -28.62 -19.00 -15.00
C ASN A 672 -28.42 -19.51 -13.55
N ASP A 673 -28.06 -20.79 -13.39
CA ASP A 673 -27.75 -21.39 -12.11
C ASP A 673 -26.32 -21.04 -11.69
N GLU A 674 -26.11 -20.80 -10.41
CA GLU A 674 -24.81 -20.50 -9.79
C GLU A 674 -23.76 -21.59 -10.04
N SER A 675 -24.15 -22.80 -10.43
CA SER A 675 -23.23 -23.90 -10.82
C SER A 675 -22.56 -23.70 -12.17
N PHE A 676 -23.03 -22.79 -13.04
CA PHE A 676 -22.48 -22.54 -14.37
C PHE A 676 -21.27 -21.61 -14.32
N ILE A 677 -20.21 -22.05 -13.68
CA ILE A 677 -18.99 -21.29 -13.44
C ILE A 677 -17.87 -21.54 -14.46
N TYR A 678 -18.01 -22.52 -15.35
CA TYR A 678 -16.98 -22.89 -16.32
C TYR A 678 -17.29 -22.36 -17.73
N ILE A 679 -16.26 -22.10 -18.52
CA ILE A 679 -16.35 -21.73 -19.93
C ILE A 679 -16.29 -22.99 -20.78
N LYS A 680 -17.35 -23.26 -21.56
CA LYS A 680 -17.41 -24.33 -22.53
C LYS A 680 -16.78 -23.95 -23.87
N SER A 681 -17.11 -22.75 -24.36
CA SER A 681 -16.58 -22.19 -25.62
C SER A 681 -16.70 -20.67 -25.62
N VAL A 682 -15.89 -20.03 -26.46
CA VAL A 682 -15.90 -18.57 -26.62
C VAL A 682 -15.90 -18.24 -28.10
N LYS A 683 -16.63 -17.18 -28.47
CA LYS A 683 -16.60 -16.58 -29.82
C LYS A 683 -16.35 -15.09 -29.75
N LEU A 684 -15.44 -14.59 -30.56
CA LEU A 684 -15.23 -13.18 -30.79
C LEU A 684 -15.81 -12.79 -32.15
N ASN A 685 -16.79 -11.89 -32.14
CA ASN A 685 -17.51 -11.45 -33.35
C ASN A 685 -18.04 -12.62 -34.20
N GLY A 686 -18.59 -13.65 -33.53
CA GLY A 686 -19.17 -14.84 -34.15
C GLY A 686 -18.15 -15.92 -34.58
N LYS A 687 -16.84 -15.66 -34.49
CA LYS A 687 -15.78 -16.64 -34.82
C LYS A 687 -15.31 -17.32 -33.54
N ASP A 688 -15.05 -18.62 -33.58
CA ASP A 688 -14.55 -19.40 -32.43
C ASP A 688 -13.20 -18.86 -31.98
N LEU A 689 -13.09 -18.65 -30.65
CA LEU A 689 -11.88 -18.19 -30.00
C LEU A 689 -11.33 -19.32 -29.07
N ASN A 690 -10.26 -19.99 -29.51
CA ASN A 690 -9.66 -21.10 -28.79
C ASN A 690 -8.42 -20.71 -27.98
N ARG A 691 -8.42 -19.51 -27.43
CA ARG A 691 -7.38 -18.98 -26.51
C ARG A 691 -8.05 -18.26 -25.34
N ASN A 692 -7.36 -18.21 -24.20
CA ASN A 692 -7.90 -17.62 -22.98
C ASN A 692 -7.52 -16.16 -22.74
N TYR A 693 -7.17 -15.41 -23.79
CA TYR A 693 -6.78 -14.00 -23.69
C TYR A 693 -7.26 -13.18 -24.88
N LEU A 694 -7.40 -11.87 -24.65
CA LEU A 694 -7.66 -10.84 -25.65
C LEU A 694 -6.53 -9.84 -25.69
N HIS A 695 -6.16 -9.38 -26.88
CA HIS A 695 -5.32 -8.19 -27.04
C HIS A 695 -6.17 -6.94 -26.81
N ILE A 696 -5.59 -5.88 -26.23
CA ILE A 696 -6.29 -4.62 -25.98
C ILE A 696 -6.94 -4.05 -27.24
N ASP A 697 -6.28 -4.15 -28.41
CA ASP A 697 -6.83 -3.65 -29.67
C ASP A 697 -8.13 -4.37 -30.07
N GLU A 698 -8.28 -5.66 -29.74
CA GLU A 698 -9.52 -6.39 -30.01
C GLU A 698 -10.68 -5.86 -29.18
N ILE A 699 -10.39 -5.35 -27.99
CA ILE A 699 -11.39 -4.69 -27.13
C ILE A 699 -11.69 -3.28 -27.66
N LEU A 700 -10.64 -2.50 -27.98
CA LEU A 700 -10.77 -1.11 -28.44
C LEU A 700 -11.47 -0.98 -29.80
N LEU A 701 -11.35 -1.99 -30.66
CA LEU A 701 -12.10 -2.06 -31.93
C LEU A 701 -13.60 -2.21 -31.71
N GLY A 702 -14.03 -2.60 -30.53
CA GLY A 702 -15.40 -2.94 -30.22
C GLY A 702 -15.81 -4.30 -30.77
N GLY A 703 -17.07 -4.68 -30.55
CA GLY A 703 -17.60 -5.96 -30.99
C GLY A 703 -18.26 -6.78 -29.88
N THR A 704 -18.30 -8.11 -30.05
CA THR A 704 -18.97 -8.98 -29.09
C THR A 704 -18.16 -10.23 -28.81
N LEU A 705 -17.84 -10.44 -27.53
CA LEU A 705 -17.34 -11.69 -26.98
C LEU A 705 -18.53 -12.50 -26.47
N THR A 706 -18.78 -13.65 -27.04
CA THR A 706 -19.86 -14.55 -26.60
C THR A 706 -19.26 -15.74 -25.89
N ILE A 707 -19.65 -15.94 -24.64
CA ILE A 707 -19.17 -17.02 -23.75
C ILE A 707 -20.34 -18.00 -23.54
N GLU A 708 -20.10 -19.28 -23.85
CA GLU A 708 -20.99 -20.37 -23.50
C GLU A 708 -20.55 -20.97 -22.18
N LYS A 709 -21.37 -20.85 -21.15
CA LYS A 709 -21.09 -21.37 -19.81
C LYS A 709 -21.42 -22.85 -19.68
N SER A 710 -20.82 -23.52 -18.71
CA SER A 710 -21.04 -24.93 -18.34
C SER A 710 -20.98 -25.09 -16.83
N ASN A 711 -21.69 -26.07 -16.29
CA ASN A 711 -21.55 -26.55 -14.91
C ASN A 711 -20.44 -27.61 -14.73
N GLU A 712 -19.83 -28.04 -15.84
CA GLU A 712 -18.74 -29.01 -15.84
C GLU A 712 -17.46 -28.38 -16.38
N PRO A 713 -16.27 -28.73 -15.79
CA PRO A 713 -14.99 -28.28 -16.30
C PRO A 713 -14.78 -28.61 -17.77
N SER A 714 -14.17 -27.75 -18.52
CA SER A 714 -13.90 -27.92 -19.94
C SER A 714 -12.40 -27.89 -20.26
N LYS A 715 -12.05 -28.29 -21.48
CA LYS A 715 -10.70 -28.17 -22.04
C LYS A 715 -10.54 -26.95 -22.95
N TRP A 716 -11.47 -25.99 -22.89
CA TRP A 716 -11.35 -24.77 -23.68
C TRP A 716 -10.03 -24.06 -23.39
N ALA A 717 -9.33 -23.66 -24.44
CA ALA A 717 -8.04 -22.97 -24.41
C ALA A 717 -6.87 -23.71 -23.68
N SER A 718 -7.02 -24.99 -23.33
CA SER A 718 -5.99 -25.75 -22.60
C SER A 718 -4.66 -25.92 -23.34
N LEU A 719 -4.67 -25.74 -24.67
CA LEU A 719 -3.47 -25.85 -25.54
C LEU A 719 -2.97 -24.51 -26.06
N ASN A 720 -3.82 -23.47 -26.04
CA ASN A 720 -3.48 -22.13 -26.50
C ASN A 720 -3.89 -21.12 -25.41
N PHE A 721 -2.98 -20.87 -24.49
CA PHE A 721 -3.19 -20.01 -23.33
C PHE A 721 -2.11 -18.93 -23.26
N TYR A 722 -2.41 -17.84 -22.56
CA TYR A 722 -1.48 -16.75 -22.33
C TYR A 722 -0.26 -17.20 -21.53
N LYS A 723 0.90 -16.70 -21.92
CA LYS A 723 2.20 -17.04 -21.31
C LYS A 723 3.05 -15.81 -21.19
N THR A 724 3.81 -15.76 -20.11
CA THR A 724 4.93 -14.83 -19.95
C THR A 724 6.21 -15.62 -19.85
N GLU A 725 7.23 -15.24 -20.63
CA GLU A 725 8.48 -15.97 -20.72
C GLU A 725 9.65 -15.05 -21.06
N ILE A 726 10.73 -15.20 -20.30
CA ILE A 726 12.06 -14.75 -20.73
C ILE A 726 12.72 -15.90 -21.48
N SER A 727 13.12 -15.65 -22.74
CA SER A 727 13.72 -16.67 -23.62
C SER A 727 14.85 -17.40 -22.92
N SER A 728 14.92 -18.73 -23.12
CA SER A 728 15.96 -19.60 -22.56
C SER A 728 17.39 -19.18 -22.94
N ASP A 729 17.57 -18.52 -24.10
CA ASP A 729 18.88 -18.05 -24.55
C ASP A 729 19.50 -17.00 -23.63
N TYR A 730 18.65 -16.28 -22.89
CA TYR A 730 19.04 -15.22 -21.96
C TYR A 730 18.98 -15.62 -20.48
N THR A 731 18.76 -16.92 -20.17
CA THR A 731 18.70 -17.38 -18.79
C THR A 731 20.00 -17.14 -18.05
N ILE A 732 19.94 -16.54 -16.86
CA ILE A 732 21.10 -16.36 -15.98
C ILE A 732 21.52 -17.66 -15.33
N LEU A 733 22.79 -17.74 -14.87
CA LEU A 733 23.20 -18.75 -13.91
C LEU A 733 22.84 -18.30 -12.49
N VAL A 734 22.22 -19.19 -11.71
CA VAL A 734 21.93 -18.98 -10.29
C VAL A 734 23.24 -18.87 -9.52
N ILE A 735 23.27 -17.97 -8.55
CA ILE A 735 24.42 -17.70 -7.70
C ILE A 735 24.72 -18.92 -6.82
N PRO A 736 25.99 -19.33 -6.62
CA PRO A 736 26.36 -20.38 -5.70
C PRO A 736 25.90 -20.08 -4.27
N ARG A 737 25.74 -21.12 -3.46
CA ARG A 737 25.55 -21.02 -2.02
C ARG A 737 26.84 -21.39 -1.30
N ILE A 738 27.18 -20.64 -0.25
CA ILE A 738 28.31 -20.91 0.63
C ILE A 738 27.74 -21.47 1.94
N ILE A 739 27.91 -22.75 2.16
CA ILE A 739 27.27 -23.50 3.21
C ILE A 739 28.25 -23.78 4.33
N SER A 740 27.84 -23.51 5.56
CA SER A 740 28.55 -23.84 6.79
C SER A 740 27.56 -24.05 7.94
N ASN A 741 28.02 -24.63 9.05
CA ASN A 741 27.20 -24.89 10.23
C ASN A 741 26.96 -23.64 11.07
N SER A 742 27.78 -22.57 10.91
CA SER A 742 27.70 -21.32 11.65
C SER A 742 28.40 -20.22 10.88
N ASN A 743 28.18 -18.95 11.28
CA ASN A 743 28.96 -17.80 10.81
C ASN A 743 30.15 -17.47 11.73
N THR A 744 30.20 -18.08 12.93
CA THR A 744 31.26 -17.91 13.90
C THR A 744 31.81 -19.25 14.34
N PHE A 745 33.13 -19.33 14.61
CA PHE A 745 33.79 -20.57 14.96
C PHE A 745 34.99 -20.35 15.91
N LYS A 746 35.36 -21.40 16.67
CA LYS A 746 36.44 -21.35 17.62
C LYS A 746 37.78 -21.80 17.02
N ASP A 747 37.83 -23.03 16.50
CA ASP A 747 39.03 -23.66 15.97
C ASP A 747 39.09 -23.65 14.46
N SER A 748 38.13 -24.27 13.84
CA SER A 748 37.94 -24.32 12.39
C SER A 748 36.48 -24.44 12.01
N ILE A 749 36.16 -24.08 10.76
CA ILE A 749 34.84 -24.24 10.17
C ILE A 749 34.94 -24.80 8.77
N GLU A 750 34.12 -25.78 8.47
CA GLU A 750 34.05 -26.36 7.11
C GLU A 750 33.19 -25.48 6.22
N ILE A 751 33.69 -25.22 5.02
CA ILE A 751 33.02 -24.45 3.95
C ILE A 751 32.72 -25.40 2.78
N LYS A 752 31.45 -25.52 2.44
CA LYS A 752 30.98 -26.21 1.26
C LYS A 752 30.35 -25.19 0.29
N ILE A 753 30.61 -25.29 -1.01
CA ILE A 753 30.03 -24.42 -2.02
C ILE A 753 29.17 -25.26 -2.97
N GLU A 754 27.95 -24.87 -3.20
CA GLU A 754 27.02 -25.54 -4.11
C GLU A 754 26.47 -24.54 -5.13
N ALA A 755 26.34 -24.96 -6.37
CA ALA A 755 25.70 -24.22 -7.44
C ALA A 755 24.78 -25.14 -8.25
N GLN A 756 23.61 -24.64 -8.59
CA GLN A 756 22.69 -25.34 -9.47
C GLN A 756 23.07 -25.08 -10.92
N ASP A 757 22.99 -26.11 -11.77
CA ASP A 757 23.22 -26.03 -13.23
C ASP A 757 24.60 -25.48 -13.66
N ALA A 758 25.60 -25.52 -12.76
CA ALA A 758 26.94 -25.05 -13.03
C ALA A 758 27.85 -26.22 -13.48
N GLN A 759 28.72 -25.96 -14.47
CA GLN A 759 29.80 -26.85 -14.86
C GLN A 759 31.00 -26.72 -13.93
N GLU A 760 31.31 -25.52 -13.50
CA GLU A 760 32.42 -25.18 -12.64
C GLU A 760 32.03 -24.13 -11.60
N ILE A 761 32.63 -24.23 -10.42
CA ILE A 761 32.54 -23.23 -9.35
C ILE A 761 33.95 -22.71 -9.10
N PHE A 762 34.05 -21.39 -9.02
CA PHE A 762 35.27 -20.68 -8.70
C PHE A 762 35.15 -20.00 -7.35
N TYR A 763 36.19 -20.07 -6.53
CA TYR A 763 36.23 -19.40 -5.23
C TYR A 763 37.58 -18.79 -4.90
N LYS A 764 37.60 -17.83 -3.98
CA LYS A 764 38.79 -17.27 -3.35
C LYS A 764 38.51 -16.82 -1.93
N LYS A 765 39.56 -16.72 -1.12
CA LYS A 765 39.56 -16.04 0.17
C LYS A 765 39.85 -14.55 -0.01
N SER A 766 39.61 -13.74 1.04
CA SER A 766 39.82 -12.29 0.97
C SER A 766 41.25 -11.90 0.56
N ASN A 767 42.26 -12.63 1.00
CA ASN A 767 43.67 -12.38 0.71
C ASN A 767 44.18 -12.99 -0.60
N ASP A 768 43.39 -13.81 -1.29
CA ASP A 768 43.80 -14.42 -2.54
C ASP A 768 43.62 -13.44 -3.70
N SER A 769 44.62 -13.32 -4.54
CA SER A 769 44.61 -12.46 -5.70
C SER A 769 43.80 -13.06 -6.89
N VAL A 770 43.70 -14.38 -6.95
CA VAL A 770 43.02 -15.12 -8.05
C VAL A 770 42.01 -16.09 -7.54
N TYR A 771 40.99 -16.40 -8.38
CA TYR A 771 40.01 -17.45 -8.10
C TYR A 771 40.57 -18.83 -8.46
N SER A 772 40.33 -19.82 -7.60
CA SER A 772 40.61 -21.23 -7.79
C SER A 772 39.35 -22.02 -8.11
N ILE A 773 39.47 -23.13 -8.83
CA ILE A 773 38.36 -24.06 -9.07
C ILE A 773 38.04 -24.79 -7.74
N TYR A 774 36.77 -24.75 -7.36
CA TYR A 774 36.28 -25.49 -6.20
C TYR A 774 36.06 -26.95 -6.54
N GLN A 775 36.71 -27.85 -5.79
CA GLN A 775 36.65 -29.32 -6.00
C GLN A 775 36.00 -30.06 -4.83
N SER A 776 36.21 -29.58 -3.60
CA SER A 776 35.71 -30.23 -2.40
C SER A 776 35.62 -29.26 -1.22
N PRO A 777 34.86 -29.58 -0.15
CA PRO A 777 34.84 -28.79 1.07
C PRO A 777 36.23 -28.55 1.64
N PHE A 778 36.43 -27.37 2.25
CA PHE A 778 37.68 -26.96 2.85
C PHE A 778 37.44 -26.30 4.22
N TYR A 779 38.49 -26.15 5.01
CA TYR A 779 38.40 -25.55 6.35
C TYR A 779 39.02 -24.18 6.41
N LEU A 780 38.34 -23.28 7.13
CA LEU A 780 38.91 -22.01 7.60
C LEU A 780 39.39 -22.14 9.04
N PHE A 781 40.55 -21.58 9.32
CA PHE A 781 41.18 -21.55 10.64
C PHE A 781 41.31 -20.14 11.20
N ASN A 782 41.06 -19.13 10.39
CA ASN A 782 41.08 -17.71 10.74
C ASN A 782 39.85 -17.01 10.17
N THR A 783 39.51 -15.83 10.72
CA THR A 783 38.50 -14.93 10.16
C THR A 783 38.81 -14.65 8.71
N ASP A 784 37.83 -14.86 7.84
CA ASP A 784 37.93 -14.64 6.41
C ASP A 784 36.59 -14.39 5.73
N THR A 785 36.64 -13.81 4.53
CA THR A 785 35.50 -13.73 3.62
C THR A 785 35.77 -14.64 2.42
N ILE A 786 34.81 -15.49 2.10
CA ILE A 786 34.86 -16.34 0.93
C ILE A 786 34.05 -15.67 -0.17
N PHE A 787 34.62 -15.57 -1.36
CA PHE A 787 33.96 -15.12 -2.59
C PHE A 787 33.86 -16.28 -3.55
N CYS A 788 32.70 -16.46 -4.21
CA CYS A 788 32.56 -17.49 -5.23
C CYS A 788 31.62 -17.07 -6.36
N TYR A 789 31.77 -17.73 -7.51
CA TYR A 789 30.84 -17.63 -8.63
C TYR A 789 30.76 -18.98 -9.36
N SER A 790 29.66 -19.20 -10.07
CA SER A 790 29.48 -20.36 -10.96
C SER A 790 29.73 -19.98 -12.42
N LYS A 791 30.17 -20.97 -13.23
CA LYS A 791 30.37 -20.82 -14.66
C LYS A 791 29.80 -22.04 -15.39
N SER A 792 29.16 -21.79 -16.53
CA SER A 792 28.71 -22.83 -17.47
C SER A 792 28.79 -22.24 -18.88
N ASN A 793 29.60 -22.89 -19.75
CA ASN A 793 29.96 -22.36 -21.06
C ASN A 793 30.47 -20.90 -20.94
N ASP A 794 29.89 -19.97 -21.70
CA ASP A 794 30.28 -18.56 -21.70
C ASP A 794 29.56 -17.75 -20.61
N LYS A 795 28.59 -18.36 -19.87
CA LYS A 795 27.84 -17.68 -18.82
C LYS A 795 28.55 -17.77 -17.47
N LYS A 796 28.51 -16.66 -16.73
CA LYS A 796 29.05 -16.53 -15.39
C LYS A 796 27.97 -15.95 -14.47
N SER A 797 27.83 -16.49 -13.26
CA SER A 797 26.95 -15.89 -12.25
C SER A 797 27.56 -14.61 -11.67
N LYS A 798 26.74 -13.84 -10.96
CA LYS A 798 27.26 -12.81 -10.06
C LYS A 798 28.07 -13.44 -8.93
N ILE A 799 28.86 -12.64 -8.23
CA ILE A 799 29.73 -13.10 -7.15
C ILE A 799 28.93 -13.13 -5.85
N GLU A 800 28.94 -14.30 -5.21
CA GLU A 800 28.48 -14.47 -3.82
C GLU A 800 29.63 -14.26 -2.85
N SER A 801 29.30 -13.78 -1.65
CA SER A 801 30.28 -13.62 -0.56
C SER A 801 29.69 -14.02 0.81
N ALA A 802 30.54 -14.65 1.64
CA ALA A 802 30.19 -15.01 3.01
C ALA A 802 31.33 -14.72 3.95
N TYR A 803 31.03 -14.04 5.07
CA TYR A 803 31.98 -13.69 6.12
C TYR A 803 31.90 -14.71 7.27
N PHE A 804 33.07 -15.20 7.70
CA PHE A 804 33.22 -16.15 8.82
C PHE A 804 34.15 -15.58 9.86
N LEU A 805 33.65 -15.41 11.08
CA LEU A 805 34.39 -14.84 12.20
C LEU A 805 34.95 -15.93 13.09
N LYS A 806 36.30 -15.98 13.20
CA LYS A 806 36.94 -16.76 14.26
C LYS A 806 36.75 -15.99 15.58
N PHE A 807 35.92 -16.53 16.43
CA PHE A 807 35.55 -15.92 17.69
C PHE A 807 35.73 -16.93 18.84
N ASN A 808 36.77 -16.71 19.61
CA ASN A 808 37.09 -17.61 20.71
C ASN A 808 36.16 -17.32 21.89
N ASN A 809 34.95 -17.88 21.83
CA ASN A 809 33.91 -17.65 22.80
C ASN A 809 33.65 -18.91 23.64
N ASN A 810 34.01 -18.87 24.93
CA ASN A 810 33.59 -19.85 25.91
C ASN A 810 32.38 -19.37 26.73
N LYS A 811 31.86 -18.17 26.40
CA LYS A 811 30.78 -17.52 27.13
C LYS A 811 29.44 -18.18 26.80
N THR A 812 28.64 -18.33 27.84
CA THR A 812 27.23 -18.69 27.67
C THR A 812 26.37 -17.61 28.33
N ILE A 813 25.15 -17.42 27.84
CA ILE A 813 24.27 -16.43 28.42
C ILE A 813 22.99 -17.07 28.94
N LYS A 814 22.57 -16.65 30.12
CA LYS A 814 21.28 -16.96 30.71
C LYS A 814 20.44 -15.69 30.68
N LEU A 815 19.50 -15.64 29.77
CA LEU A 815 18.48 -14.59 29.69
C LEU A 815 17.49 -14.78 30.84
N LYS A 816 17.31 -13.80 31.68
CA LYS A 816 16.26 -13.72 32.71
C LYS A 816 15.01 -13.09 32.13
N THR A 817 15.20 -12.12 31.24
CA THR A 817 14.15 -11.52 30.42
C THR A 817 14.18 -12.17 29.05
N MET A 818 13.07 -12.75 28.59
CA MET A 818 12.98 -13.34 27.26
C MET A 818 12.67 -12.30 26.21
N TYR A 819 13.33 -12.39 25.06
CA TYR A 819 13.08 -11.60 23.86
C TYR A 819 11.75 -11.97 23.21
N SER A 820 11.26 -11.10 22.36
CA SER A 820 10.11 -11.40 21.49
C SER A 820 10.54 -12.30 20.33
N ASN A 821 9.78 -13.35 20.04
CA ASN A 821 10.11 -14.34 19.00
C ASN A 821 10.38 -13.71 17.63
N GLN A 822 9.72 -12.60 17.31
CA GLN A 822 9.93 -11.87 16.05
C GLN A 822 11.29 -11.14 15.99
N TYR A 823 11.98 -10.98 17.12
CA TYR A 823 13.28 -10.29 17.25
C TYR A 823 14.25 -11.14 18.05
N ASP A 824 14.60 -12.29 17.54
CA ASP A 824 15.44 -13.28 18.24
C ASP A 824 16.94 -13.14 17.96
N ALA A 825 17.33 -12.38 16.94
CA ALA A 825 18.70 -12.19 16.44
C ALA A 825 19.44 -13.50 16.11
N GLY A 826 18.72 -14.60 15.90
CA GLY A 826 19.29 -15.95 15.68
C GLY A 826 19.32 -16.82 16.93
N GLY A 827 18.66 -16.41 18.03
CA GLY A 827 18.40 -17.23 19.18
C GLY A 827 19.08 -16.81 20.48
N LYS A 828 19.01 -17.65 21.49
CA LYS A 828 19.37 -17.28 22.87
C LYS A 828 20.82 -16.82 23.09
N ASN A 829 21.75 -17.25 22.23
CA ASN A 829 23.18 -16.90 22.35
C ASN A 829 23.58 -15.70 21.51
N ALA A 830 22.67 -15.06 20.83
CA ALA A 830 22.94 -13.97 19.90
C ALA A 830 23.65 -12.76 20.56
N LEU A 831 23.40 -12.52 21.84
CA LEU A 831 24.07 -11.41 22.55
C LEU A 831 25.52 -11.70 22.98
N VAL A 832 26.06 -12.88 22.63
CA VAL A 832 27.45 -13.28 22.95
C VAL A 832 28.13 -14.01 21.79
N ASP A 833 27.67 -13.83 20.57
CA ASP A 833 28.19 -14.51 19.36
C ASP A 833 29.26 -13.71 18.61
N GLY A 834 29.51 -12.47 19.03
CA GLY A 834 30.48 -11.57 18.42
C GLY A 834 29.96 -10.80 17.21
N LEU A 835 28.69 -10.93 16.85
CA LEU A 835 28.11 -10.27 15.69
C LEU A 835 27.34 -9.02 16.11
N ARG A 836 27.56 -7.92 15.38
CA ARG A 836 26.92 -6.63 15.66
C ARG A 836 25.72 -6.38 14.75
N GLY A 837 24.72 -5.67 15.28
CA GLY A 837 23.58 -5.17 14.54
C GLY A 837 23.91 -3.89 13.74
N PRO A 838 23.43 -3.75 12.51
CA PRO A 838 23.55 -2.49 11.76
C PRO A 838 22.57 -1.45 12.29
N ASN A 839 22.60 -0.23 11.72
CA ASN A 839 21.67 0.84 12.08
C ASN A 839 20.26 0.64 11.47
N ASN A 840 19.76 -0.58 11.56
CA ASN A 840 18.40 -0.97 11.18
C ASN A 840 18.01 -2.21 11.99
N TYR A 841 17.00 -2.08 12.84
CA TYR A 841 16.56 -3.16 13.72
C TYR A 841 15.83 -4.32 12.99
N LEU A 842 15.32 -4.08 11.77
CA LEU A 842 14.55 -5.06 10.97
C LEU A 842 15.45 -6.13 10.32
N THR A 843 16.77 -5.97 10.32
CA THR A 843 17.71 -6.87 9.65
C THR A 843 17.91 -8.23 10.32
N GLY A 844 17.28 -8.46 11.47
CA GLY A 844 17.36 -9.75 12.18
C GLY A 844 18.66 -9.95 12.99
N ARG A 845 19.40 -8.86 13.31
CA ARG A 845 20.60 -8.85 14.15
C ARG A 845 20.38 -8.26 15.55
N TRP A 846 19.14 -7.98 15.90
CA TRP A 846 18.75 -7.33 17.15
C TRP A 846 17.78 -8.19 17.95
N GLN A 847 18.06 -8.42 19.23
CA GLN A 847 17.09 -8.99 20.16
C GLN A 847 16.20 -7.91 20.76
N GLY A 848 14.86 -8.07 20.60
CA GLY A 848 13.87 -7.09 21.04
C GLY A 848 13.12 -7.51 22.30
N PHE A 849 12.95 -6.57 23.24
CA PHE A 849 12.29 -6.77 24.54
C PHE A 849 11.22 -5.69 24.75
N GLN A 850 9.94 -6.07 24.73
CA GLN A 850 8.84 -5.11 24.88
C GLN A 850 8.42 -4.95 26.34
N ALA A 851 8.27 -3.70 26.80
CA ALA A 851 7.70 -3.34 28.10
C ALA A 851 8.35 -3.98 29.33
N LYS A 852 9.58 -4.42 29.22
CA LYS A 852 10.31 -5.10 30.30
C LYS A 852 11.71 -4.53 30.42
N ASN A 853 12.21 -4.47 31.67
CA ASN A 853 13.63 -4.29 31.89
C ASN A 853 14.39 -5.53 31.43
N PHE A 854 15.55 -5.35 30.84
CA PHE A 854 16.40 -6.44 30.41
C PHE A 854 17.29 -6.91 31.58
N GLU A 855 17.38 -8.21 31.78
CA GLU A 855 18.30 -8.86 32.71
C GLU A 855 18.91 -10.12 32.10
N SER A 856 20.22 -10.22 32.12
CA SER A 856 20.97 -11.41 31.71
C SER A 856 22.20 -11.67 32.61
N ILE A 857 22.64 -12.92 32.61
CA ILE A 857 23.88 -13.35 33.25
C ILE A 857 24.73 -14.04 32.18
N VAL A 858 25.94 -13.51 31.97
CA VAL A 858 26.94 -14.12 31.09
C VAL A 858 27.91 -14.92 31.97
N ASP A 859 28.08 -16.24 31.73
CA ASP A 859 29.10 -17.10 32.32
C ASP A 859 30.30 -17.16 31.36
N LEU A 860 31.45 -16.75 31.83
CA LEU A 860 32.72 -16.74 31.09
C LEU A 860 33.34 -18.13 30.99
N GLY A 861 32.78 -19.12 31.73
CA GLY A 861 33.33 -20.49 31.85
C GLY A 861 34.42 -20.63 32.89
N THR A 862 35.28 -19.62 33.02
CA THR A 862 36.40 -19.53 33.98
C THR A 862 36.44 -18.16 34.66
N ILE A 863 37.22 -18.08 35.75
CA ILE A 863 37.48 -16.77 36.39
C ILE A 863 38.47 -16.03 35.51
N GLU A 864 38.11 -14.85 35.04
CA GLU A 864 38.90 -13.97 34.17
C GLU A 864 39.14 -12.60 34.81
N ASN A 865 40.17 -11.91 34.36
CA ASN A 865 40.45 -10.51 34.73
C ASN A 865 39.71 -9.63 33.70
N ILE A 866 38.67 -8.95 34.14
CA ILE A 866 37.82 -8.13 33.27
C ILE A 866 38.26 -6.66 33.36
N SER A 867 38.58 -6.05 32.23
CA SER A 867 38.94 -4.65 32.09
C SER A 867 37.91 -3.81 31.31
N TYR A 868 37.03 -4.46 30.52
CA TYR A 868 36.05 -3.76 29.70
C TYR A 868 34.72 -4.52 29.65
N LEU A 869 33.62 -3.77 29.76
CA LEU A 869 32.26 -4.27 29.61
C LEU A 869 31.50 -3.36 28.64
N ASN A 870 30.67 -3.93 27.81
CA ASN A 870 29.82 -3.17 26.88
C ASN A 870 28.58 -3.95 26.46
N ILE A 871 27.48 -3.25 26.14
CA ILE A 871 26.34 -3.76 25.42
C ILE A 871 25.91 -2.72 24.37
N GLY A 872 25.68 -3.17 23.13
CA GLY A 872 25.18 -2.30 22.08
C GLY A 872 23.65 -2.27 22.07
N ALA A 873 23.06 -1.08 21.88
CA ALA A 873 21.62 -0.88 21.77
C ALA A 873 21.29 0.07 20.62
N ILE A 874 20.10 -0.04 20.06
CA ILE A 874 19.57 0.84 19.01
C ILE A 874 18.38 1.63 19.51
N GLN A 875 18.27 2.90 19.08
CA GLN A 875 17.09 3.74 19.19
C GLN A 875 16.50 3.94 17.80
N ASP A 876 15.20 3.75 17.69
CA ASP A 876 14.39 4.12 16.53
C ASP A 876 13.00 4.51 17.04
N VAL A 877 12.84 5.78 17.39
CA VAL A 877 11.63 6.26 18.07
C VAL A 877 10.36 6.09 17.22
N ARG A 878 10.46 6.18 15.89
CA ARG A 878 9.30 5.94 15.00
C ARG A 878 8.75 4.52 15.13
N SER A 879 9.60 3.58 15.52
CA SER A 879 9.29 2.17 15.74
C SER A 879 9.09 1.82 17.21
N TRP A 880 8.89 2.83 18.08
CA TRP A 880 8.68 2.68 19.52
C TRP A 880 9.89 2.08 20.26
N ILE A 881 11.09 2.22 19.71
CA ILE A 881 12.35 1.69 20.25
C ILE A 881 13.16 2.83 20.87
N TRP A 882 13.44 2.74 22.15
CA TRP A 882 14.30 3.69 22.86
C TRP A 882 15.56 3.00 23.41
N LEU A 883 16.62 3.79 23.59
CA LEU A 883 17.77 3.33 24.37
C LEU A 883 17.35 3.08 25.83
N PRO A 884 17.99 2.12 26.51
CA PRO A 884 17.76 1.95 27.95
C PRO A 884 18.17 3.22 28.72
N LYS A 885 17.36 3.62 29.71
CA LYS A 885 17.68 4.78 30.56
C LYS A 885 19.07 4.68 31.21
N LYS A 886 19.43 3.46 31.61
CA LYS A 886 20.74 3.10 32.12
C LYS A 886 21.02 1.61 31.93
N VAL A 887 22.30 1.26 31.94
CA VAL A 887 22.78 -0.13 31.97
C VAL A 887 23.64 -0.33 33.20
N ASP A 888 23.28 -1.28 34.08
CA ASP A 888 23.99 -1.64 35.28
C ASP A 888 24.77 -2.93 35.06
N PHE A 889 26.05 -2.93 35.37
CA PHE A 889 26.93 -4.10 35.35
C PHE A 889 27.25 -4.56 36.78
N SER A 890 27.19 -5.87 36.97
CA SER A 890 27.60 -6.50 38.24
C SER A 890 28.42 -7.76 37.99
N SER A 891 29.32 -8.11 38.89
CA SER A 891 30.20 -9.28 38.77
C SER A 891 30.00 -10.27 39.90
N SER A 892 30.26 -11.55 39.62
CA SER A 892 30.23 -12.63 40.62
C SER A 892 31.26 -13.67 40.29
N LEU A 893 31.72 -14.38 41.34
CA LEU A 893 32.59 -15.54 41.22
C LEU A 893 31.81 -16.85 41.24
N ASP A 894 30.64 -16.90 41.90
CA ASP A 894 29.84 -18.08 42.16
C ASP A 894 28.53 -18.12 41.32
N GLY A 895 28.12 -16.99 40.71
CA GLY A 895 26.89 -16.87 39.93
C GLY A 895 25.62 -16.60 40.78
N GLU A 896 25.76 -16.52 42.10
CA GLU A 896 24.69 -16.25 43.07
C GLU A 896 24.82 -14.86 43.72
N ASN A 897 26.00 -14.54 44.18
CA ASN A 897 26.30 -13.29 44.87
C ASN A 897 26.95 -12.29 43.91
N PHE A 898 26.21 -11.24 43.56
CA PHE A 898 26.63 -10.22 42.60
C PHE A 898 27.01 -8.91 43.27
N ASN A 899 28.22 -8.44 42.98
CA ASN A 899 28.71 -7.12 43.41
C ASN A 899 28.53 -6.12 42.26
N ALA A 900 27.91 -4.98 42.55
CA ALA A 900 27.76 -3.90 41.57
C ALA A 900 29.13 -3.37 41.12
N ILE A 901 29.31 -3.17 39.84
CA ILE A 901 30.51 -2.57 39.23
C ILE A 901 30.24 -1.10 38.94
N SER A 902 29.30 -0.80 38.07
CA SER A 902 28.97 0.57 37.69
C SER A 902 27.69 0.60 36.86
N SER A 903 27.12 1.81 36.76
CA SER A 903 26.04 2.15 35.82
C SER A 903 26.58 3.01 34.69
N VAL A 904 26.05 2.77 33.46
CA VAL A 904 26.35 3.55 32.23
C VAL A 904 25.09 4.16 31.71
N ASN A 905 25.13 5.47 31.46
CA ASN A 905 24.03 6.24 30.86
C ASN A 905 24.42 6.73 29.45
N HIS A 906 23.47 7.27 28.71
CA HIS A 906 23.71 7.93 27.43
C HIS A 906 23.24 9.40 27.44
N SER A 907 23.68 10.18 26.47
CA SER A 907 23.30 11.59 26.27
C SER A 907 22.46 11.83 24.98
N ILE A 908 22.07 10.75 24.29
CA ILE A 908 21.27 10.85 23.06
C ILE A 908 19.86 11.27 23.46
N SER A 909 19.31 12.24 22.70
CA SER A 909 17.95 12.71 22.93
C SER A 909 16.94 11.62 22.64
N ASP A 910 15.90 11.54 23.48
CA ASP A 910 14.81 10.58 23.37
C ASP A 910 13.81 10.91 22.23
N ASN A 911 13.92 12.10 21.60
CA ASN A 911 13.14 12.52 20.43
C ASN A 911 13.94 12.58 19.12
N THR A 912 15.13 11.99 19.07
CA THR A 912 15.95 11.91 17.85
C THR A 912 15.18 11.10 16.79
N SER A 913 14.87 11.73 15.66
CA SER A 913 14.06 11.13 14.58
C SER A 913 14.79 10.07 13.75
N GLU A 914 16.13 10.13 13.72
CA GLU A 914 16.96 9.16 13.02
C GLU A 914 17.25 7.94 13.91
N SER A 915 17.43 6.79 13.27
CA SER A 915 17.86 5.58 13.96
C SER A 915 19.32 5.74 14.41
N VAL A 916 19.62 5.41 15.68
CA VAL A 916 20.95 5.60 16.29
C VAL A 916 21.37 4.36 17.06
N VAL A 917 22.56 3.82 16.75
CA VAL A 917 23.20 2.76 17.54
C VAL A 917 24.12 3.37 18.61
N ASN A 918 23.91 2.98 19.86
CA ASN A 918 24.74 3.42 20.99
C ASN A 918 25.41 2.24 21.70
N GLN A 919 26.63 2.46 22.14
CA GLN A 919 27.45 1.50 22.89
C GLN A 919 27.52 1.91 24.37
N PHE A 920 26.95 1.09 25.25
CA PHE A 920 27.05 1.30 26.71
C PHE A 920 28.33 0.67 27.23
N GLY A 921 29.45 1.29 26.90
CA GLY A 921 30.82 0.82 27.22
C GLY A 921 31.32 1.34 28.57
N LEU A 922 31.99 0.47 29.34
CA LEU A 922 32.62 0.77 30.60
C LEU A 922 34.06 0.23 30.63
N GLU A 923 35.04 1.10 30.65
CA GLU A 923 36.43 0.75 30.97
C GLU A 923 36.67 0.78 32.46
N LEU A 924 37.24 -0.29 33.02
CA LEU A 924 37.54 -0.41 34.44
C LEU A 924 38.94 0.11 34.71
N LYS A 925 39.08 1.09 35.64
CA LYS A 925 40.37 1.64 36.06
C LYS A 925 41.33 0.58 36.60
N LYS A 926 40.79 -0.51 37.15
CA LYS A 926 41.53 -1.69 37.60
C LYS A 926 40.75 -2.91 37.17
N PRO A 927 41.40 -3.93 36.56
CA PRO A 927 40.72 -5.18 36.23
C PRO A 927 40.13 -5.84 37.49
N ILE A 928 38.95 -6.45 37.32
CA ILE A 928 38.25 -7.21 38.36
C ILE A 928 38.26 -8.70 38.01
N LYS A 929 38.33 -9.55 39.02
CA LYS A 929 38.19 -11.01 38.83
C LYS A 929 36.72 -11.38 38.86
N ALA A 930 36.22 -12.00 37.79
CA ALA A 930 34.85 -12.47 37.70
C ALA A 930 34.75 -13.73 36.82
N ARG A 931 33.80 -14.58 37.12
CA ARG A 931 33.34 -15.63 36.22
C ARG A 931 31.99 -15.27 35.63
N TYR A 932 31.16 -14.56 36.37
CA TYR A 932 29.82 -14.19 35.92
C TYR A 932 29.68 -12.68 35.85
N ILE A 933 29.12 -12.20 34.76
CA ILE A 933 28.71 -10.79 34.58
C ILE A 933 27.22 -10.72 34.41
N LYS A 934 26.56 -9.96 35.30
CA LYS A 934 25.14 -9.64 35.19
C LYS A 934 24.99 -8.28 34.52
N VAL A 935 24.12 -8.21 33.55
CA VAL A 935 23.76 -6.98 32.82
C VAL A 935 22.28 -6.72 33.02
N ASN A 936 21.97 -5.56 33.58
CA ASN A 936 20.58 -5.05 33.70
C ASN A 936 20.45 -3.76 32.91
N ALA A 937 19.34 -3.62 32.14
CA ALA A 937 19.04 -2.39 31.45
C ALA A 937 17.60 -1.97 31.74
N GLU A 938 17.44 -0.70 32.10
CA GLU A 938 16.13 -0.14 32.43
C GLU A 938 15.39 0.30 31.17
N ASN A 939 14.20 -0.27 30.94
CA ASN A 939 13.34 0.09 29.82
C ASN A 939 12.90 1.55 29.93
N TYR A 940 12.70 2.22 28.78
CA TYR A 940 12.19 3.59 28.72
C TYR A 940 10.79 3.69 29.38
N GLY A 941 9.96 2.67 29.19
CA GLY A 941 8.63 2.57 29.79
C GLY A 941 7.51 2.75 28.79
N LEU A 942 6.72 3.79 28.94
CA LEU A 942 5.66 4.15 28.00
C LEU A 942 6.17 5.20 27.01
N CYS A 943 5.63 5.17 25.81
CA CYS A 943 5.87 6.21 24.81
C CYS A 943 5.44 7.57 25.34
N PRO A 944 6.28 8.62 25.18
CA PRO A 944 6.04 9.93 25.75
C PRO A 944 4.87 10.67 25.09
N GLU A 945 4.41 11.76 25.74
CA GLU A 945 3.25 12.56 25.33
C GLU A 945 3.35 13.13 23.90
N TRP A 946 4.57 13.42 23.43
CA TRP A 946 4.81 13.97 22.09
C TRP A 946 4.84 12.90 20.98
N HIS A 947 4.84 11.62 21.34
CA HIS A 947 4.98 10.53 20.40
C HIS A 947 3.61 10.07 19.89
N LEU A 948 3.50 9.71 18.61
CA LEU A 948 2.26 9.21 18.00
C LEU A 948 1.68 7.99 18.73
N GLY A 949 2.54 7.14 19.29
CA GLY A 949 2.16 6.00 20.11
C GLY A 949 2.06 6.31 21.62
N LYS A 950 1.75 7.56 22.02
CA LYS A 950 1.60 8.03 23.41
C LYS A 950 0.92 6.99 24.31
N GLY A 951 1.56 6.70 25.44
CA GLY A 951 1.06 5.73 26.42
C GLY A 951 1.23 4.27 26.02
N GLY A 952 1.68 3.97 24.80
CA GLY A 952 2.04 2.64 24.34
C GLY A 952 3.33 2.14 24.98
N LYS A 953 3.56 0.82 24.88
CA LYS A 953 4.72 0.17 25.53
C LYS A 953 5.95 0.26 24.64
N SER A 954 7.06 0.80 25.16
CA SER A 954 8.32 0.91 24.43
C SER A 954 9.09 -0.41 24.33
N TRP A 955 10.02 -0.45 23.39
CA TRP A 955 10.93 -1.56 23.13
C TRP A 955 12.35 -1.21 23.54
N LEU A 956 13.12 -2.25 23.99
CA LEU A 956 14.58 -2.28 24.04
C LEU A 956 15.11 -3.25 22.99
N PHE A 957 16.20 -2.88 22.31
CA PHE A 957 16.87 -3.73 21.34
C PHE A 957 18.37 -3.77 21.60
N PHE A 958 18.93 -5.00 21.69
CA PHE A 958 20.35 -5.24 21.96
C PHE A 958 20.97 -6.15 20.89
N ASP A 959 22.27 -5.94 20.59
CA ASP A 959 23.02 -6.76 19.61
C ASP A 959 24.06 -7.69 20.26
N GLU A 960 25.00 -7.17 21.06
CA GLU A 960 26.12 -7.94 21.57
C GLU A 960 26.59 -7.42 22.91
N ILE A 961 26.91 -8.34 23.85
CA ILE A 961 27.57 -8.08 25.13
C ILE A 961 29.06 -8.40 25.02
N THR A 962 29.88 -7.40 24.98
CA THR A 962 31.36 -7.54 24.94
C THR A 962 31.95 -7.50 26.33
N ILE A 963 32.75 -8.52 26.67
CA ILE A 963 33.47 -8.62 27.95
C ILE A 963 34.92 -8.93 27.64
N ARG A 964 35.85 -8.08 28.08
CA ARG A 964 37.31 -8.21 27.86
C ARG A 964 38.10 -8.02 29.13
#